data_1898d68f94183ade923652296a4e6899
#
_entry.id   1898d68f94183ade923652296a4e6899
#
_cell.length_a   1.000
_cell.length_b   1.000
_cell.length_c   1.000
_cell.angle_alpha   90.00
_cell.angle_beta   90.00
_cell.angle_gamma   90.00
#
_symmetry.space_group_name_H-M   'P 1'
#
loop_
_entity.id
_entity.type
_entity.pdbx_description
1 polymer ?
#
loop_
_entity_poly.entity_id
_entity_poly.type
_entity_poly.pdbx_seq_one_letter_code
_entity_poly.pdbx_strand_id
1 'polypeptide(L)'
;MIHYLRYCCAMLFALFSFLLATPLSAQAQTREAYVVQSEDKTTLTFYYDALRATRTGTTWGIEETKKEGDIPVPAWAGTSEEENTTITRVVFDASFRDFRPTTTAKWFYHCEALKQIEGLVYLNTSEVKDMGYMFSDCKALTSLDLKNFNTQNVTKMNYMFYNCRALTSLDLKNFNTKNVTDMSGMFEGCGMKSLDLMNFNTQNVTNMSSMFSFCEALTSLDLKNFNTQNVTNMSLMFSFCKALTSINLKNFNTQNVTDMSWMFYCCEALTSLDLKYFNTQNVTKMNYMFYKCKALTSLDLKNFNTQNVTDMNSMFAYCWRLKSLDLMNFNTKNVTNMSSMFSFCEALTSLDLKNFNTQNVINMSSMFVYCKVLTSLNLKSFNTQNVTNMSNMFASCFALTSLDLKSFNTQNVTNMSSMFSSCWRLKSLDLKNFNTQNVTNMSWMFEGCGTLTSLDLKNFNTQNVTNMEAMFANCEALISLDLKHFDTQNVTNMKGMFSCCKALTPLNLKNFNTQNVTKMNNMFYSCEALTSVDLQHFNTQNVTDMSWMFKGCSGLTSLDLKNFDTQNVTDMSWMFYGCKALTSLDLKNFDTQNITNMRKMFYDCKALTSLDLQHFNTKKVTDMYEMFSGCAALTTINSNTTWQCPKSENMFAGCTKLKGAVAYDKNKVDAKMANPKTGYFTAKPTTEKRNRRREAHLPTARKRGAW
;
A
#
# COMPACT_ATOMS: atom_id res chain seq x y z
N MET A 1 32.89 -25.81 -105.47
CA MET A 1 33.43 -25.44 -104.16
C MET A 1 32.98 -24.09 -103.66
N ILE A 2 32.79 -23.13 -104.52
CA ILE A 2 32.38 -21.73 -104.12
C ILE A 2 30.91 -21.62 -103.60
N HIS A 3 30.00 -22.45 -104.11
CA HIS A 3 28.58 -22.46 -103.62
C HIS A 3 28.41 -23.00 -102.21
N TYR A 4 29.19 -23.96 -101.73
CA TYR A 4 29.13 -24.48 -100.40
C TYR A 4 29.68 -23.54 -99.34
N LEU A 5 30.71 -22.71 -99.70
CA LEU A 5 31.25 -21.71 -98.78
C LEU A 5 30.29 -20.54 -98.55
N ARG A 6 29.47 -20.15 -99.56
CA ARG A 6 28.42 -19.13 -99.38
C ARG A 6 27.24 -19.59 -98.45
N TYR A 7 26.86 -20.91 -98.53
CA TYR A 7 25.83 -21.44 -97.63
C TYR A 7 26.33 -21.58 -96.21
N CYS A 8 27.58 -22.02 -96.00
CA CYS A 8 28.15 -22.07 -94.65
C CYS A 8 28.33 -20.67 -94.02
N CYS A 9 28.76 -19.67 -94.77
CA CYS A 9 28.86 -18.31 -94.28
C CYS A 9 27.48 -17.68 -94.00
N ALA A 10 26.46 -17.96 -94.83
CA ALA A 10 25.10 -17.48 -94.61
C ALA A 10 24.44 -18.16 -93.36
N MET A 11 24.72 -19.50 -93.19
CA MET A 11 24.26 -20.19 -91.99
C MET A 11 24.99 -19.74 -90.70
N LEU A 12 26.30 -19.48 -90.74
CA LEU A 12 27.06 -18.87 -89.66
C LEU A 12 26.61 -17.45 -89.35
N PHE A 13 26.28 -16.63 -90.35
CA PHE A 13 25.74 -15.29 -90.12
C PHE A 13 24.32 -15.33 -89.58
N ALA A 14 23.46 -16.29 -89.95
CA ALA A 14 22.15 -16.49 -89.43
C ALA A 14 22.19 -17.03 -87.99
N LEU A 15 23.14 -17.96 -87.64
CA LEU A 15 23.37 -18.39 -86.27
C LEU A 15 23.93 -17.26 -85.35
N PHE A 16 24.84 -16.40 -85.92
CA PHE A 16 25.35 -15.25 -85.16
C PHE A 16 24.29 -14.16 -84.94
N SER A 17 23.40 -13.98 -85.93
CA SER A 17 22.27 -13.04 -85.83
C SER A 17 21.21 -13.58 -84.88
N PHE A 18 21.02 -14.91 -84.72
CA PHE A 18 20.12 -15.55 -83.73
C PHE A 18 20.68 -15.51 -82.34
N LEU A 19 22.02 -15.61 -82.15
CA LEU A 19 22.70 -15.47 -80.88
C LEU A 19 22.76 -14.01 -80.37
N LEU A 20 22.62 -12.99 -81.24
CA LEU A 20 22.54 -11.61 -80.91
C LEU A 20 21.09 -11.07 -80.79
N ALA A 21 20.09 -11.91 -81.11
CA ALA A 21 18.67 -11.58 -81.00
C ALA A 21 17.92 -12.38 -79.94
N THR A 22 18.63 -12.96 -79.00
CA THR A 22 17.94 -13.30 -77.69
C THR A 22 17.76 -11.95 -77.04
N PRO A 23 16.52 -11.47 -76.84
CA PRO A 23 16.36 -10.38 -75.92
C PRO A 23 16.94 -10.90 -74.61
N LEU A 24 18.01 -10.22 -74.10
CA LEU A 24 18.17 -10.21 -72.67
C LEU A 24 16.78 -9.85 -72.14
N SER A 25 16.01 -10.89 -71.74
CA SER A 25 14.86 -10.64 -70.88
C SER A 25 15.49 -9.94 -69.66
N ALA A 26 15.51 -8.63 -69.70
CA ALA A 26 15.61 -7.88 -68.48
C ALA A 26 14.49 -8.47 -67.62
N GLN A 27 14.84 -9.43 -66.80
CA GLN A 27 13.91 -9.83 -65.71
C GLN A 27 13.52 -8.51 -65.11
N ALA A 28 12.31 -8.07 -65.41
CA ALA A 28 11.80 -6.84 -64.81
C ALA A 28 11.96 -7.11 -63.28
N GLN A 29 12.99 -6.50 -62.71
CA GLN A 29 13.20 -6.61 -61.27
C GLN A 29 11.91 -6.22 -60.61
N THR A 30 11.24 -7.19 -60.00
CA THR A 30 9.96 -6.97 -59.34
C THR A 30 10.17 -5.97 -58.19
N ARG A 31 9.41 -4.88 -58.21
CA ARG A 31 9.42 -3.91 -57.08
C ARG A 31 8.97 -4.60 -55.84
N GLU A 32 9.68 -4.42 -54.73
CA GLU A 32 9.32 -4.92 -53.39
C GLU A 32 9.32 -3.77 -52.40
N ALA A 33 8.50 -3.91 -51.32
CA ALA A 33 8.53 -2.97 -50.23
C ALA A 33 9.48 -3.46 -49.13
N TYR A 34 10.39 -2.59 -48.69
CA TYR A 34 11.41 -2.92 -47.70
C TYR A 34 11.86 -1.71 -46.91
N VAL A 35 12.51 -1.97 -45.77
CA VAL A 35 13.08 -0.98 -44.88
C VAL A 35 14.59 -1.14 -44.82
N VAL A 36 15.31 -0.03 -44.82
CA VAL A 36 16.77 0.02 -44.69
C VAL A 36 17.11 0.80 -43.43
N GLN A 37 17.90 0.20 -42.54
CA GLN A 37 18.55 0.89 -41.44
C GLN A 37 19.93 1.36 -41.90
N SER A 38 20.22 2.65 -41.70
CA SER A 38 21.53 3.24 -41.99
C SER A 38 22.66 2.53 -41.22
N GLU A 39 23.89 2.60 -41.73
CA GLU A 39 25.08 1.98 -41.11
C GLU A 39 25.33 2.49 -39.68
N ASP A 40 25.05 3.76 -39.40
CA ASP A 40 25.12 4.39 -38.09
C ASP A 40 23.94 4.01 -37.17
N LYS A 41 23.01 3.19 -37.68
CA LYS A 41 21.80 2.68 -36.98
C LYS A 41 20.80 3.75 -36.51
N THR A 42 20.90 4.98 -37.01
CA THR A 42 20.05 6.09 -36.53
C THR A 42 18.84 6.37 -37.41
N THR A 43 18.83 5.93 -38.66
CA THR A 43 17.78 6.23 -39.64
C THR A 43 17.16 4.95 -40.21
N LEU A 44 15.83 4.89 -40.28
CA LEU A 44 15.11 3.91 -41.11
C LEU A 44 14.56 4.58 -42.33
N THR A 45 14.82 4.00 -43.52
CA THR A 45 14.26 4.49 -44.80
C THR A 45 13.40 3.41 -45.43
N PHE A 46 12.16 3.77 -45.79
CA PHE A 46 11.17 2.90 -46.43
C PHE A 46 11.18 3.10 -47.94
N TYR A 47 11.34 2.03 -48.73
CA TYR A 47 11.42 2.00 -50.17
C TYR A 47 10.41 1.03 -50.79
N TYR A 48 9.97 1.35 -52.01
CA TYR A 48 9.22 0.41 -52.86
C TYR A 48 9.81 0.44 -54.27
N ASP A 49 10.91 -0.26 -54.51
CA ASP A 49 11.63 -0.33 -55.78
C ASP A 49 12.26 -1.73 -55.94
N ALA A 50 13.12 -1.86 -56.98
CA ALA A 50 13.84 -3.10 -57.29
C ALA A 50 15.30 -3.07 -56.81
N LEU A 51 15.68 -2.15 -55.90
CA LEU A 51 17.07 -1.85 -55.56
C LEU A 51 17.51 -2.41 -54.18
N ARG A 52 16.69 -3.24 -53.51
CA ARG A 52 16.99 -3.74 -52.15
C ARG A 52 18.39 -4.33 -52.02
N ALA A 53 18.80 -5.16 -53.01
CA ALA A 53 20.10 -5.83 -52.97
C ALA A 53 21.30 -4.89 -53.11
N THR A 54 21.09 -3.66 -53.57
CA THR A 54 22.13 -2.65 -53.76
C THR A 54 22.23 -1.63 -52.63
N ARG A 55 21.30 -1.68 -51.65
CA ARG A 55 21.30 -0.74 -50.54
C ARG A 55 22.34 -1.14 -49.49
N THR A 56 23.01 -0.13 -48.95
CA THR A 56 23.93 -0.28 -47.82
C THR A 56 23.16 -0.21 -46.49
N GLY A 57 23.63 -0.94 -45.49
CA GLY A 57 22.98 -1.04 -44.18
C GLY A 57 22.17 -2.35 -43.98
N THR A 58 21.44 -2.46 -42.88
CA THR A 58 20.60 -3.61 -42.62
C THR A 58 19.24 -3.44 -43.32
N THR A 59 18.78 -4.48 -44.03
CA THR A 59 17.52 -4.42 -44.77
C THR A 59 16.54 -5.48 -44.32
N TRP A 60 15.26 -5.14 -44.24
CA TRP A 60 14.15 -6.04 -43.96
C TRP A 60 13.03 -5.87 -44.99
N GLY A 61 12.41 -6.95 -45.42
CA GLY A 61 11.17 -6.88 -46.19
C GLY A 61 10.04 -6.37 -45.30
N ILE A 62 9.03 -5.73 -45.90
CA ILE A 62 7.93 -5.10 -45.13
C ILE A 62 7.13 -6.10 -44.31
N GLU A 63 7.10 -7.38 -44.69
CA GLU A 63 6.40 -8.48 -43.97
C GLU A 63 7.31 -9.20 -42.97
N GLU A 64 8.61 -8.83 -42.91
CA GLU A 64 9.54 -9.49 -41.99
C GLU A 64 9.25 -9.08 -40.55
N THR A 65 9.09 -10.09 -39.69
CA THR A 65 8.74 -9.90 -38.27
C THR A 65 9.73 -10.63 -37.36
N LYS A 66 9.87 -10.10 -36.14
CA LYS A 66 10.44 -10.80 -34.99
C LYS A 66 9.33 -11.09 -33.97
N LYS A 67 9.59 -11.90 -32.99
CA LYS A 67 8.62 -12.28 -31.95
C LYS A 67 8.83 -11.45 -30.68
N GLU A 68 7.73 -11.05 -30.04
CA GLU A 68 7.65 -10.61 -28.68
C GLU A 68 6.69 -11.56 -27.93
N GLY A 69 7.25 -12.57 -27.26
CA GLY A 69 6.48 -13.74 -26.84
C GLY A 69 5.88 -14.45 -28.08
N ASP A 70 4.56 -14.57 -28.14
CA ASP A 70 3.84 -15.15 -29.30
C ASP A 70 3.35 -14.09 -30.30
N ILE A 71 3.64 -12.80 -30.08
CA ILE A 71 3.10 -11.71 -30.89
C ILE A 71 4.13 -11.27 -31.94
N PRO A 72 3.76 -11.20 -33.23
CA PRO A 72 4.66 -10.72 -34.28
C PRO A 72 4.82 -9.19 -34.17
N VAL A 73 6.06 -8.73 -34.30
CA VAL A 73 6.44 -7.31 -34.34
C VAL A 73 7.33 -7.12 -35.59
N PRO A 74 7.21 -6.00 -36.36
CA PRO A 74 8.08 -5.73 -37.48
C PRO A 74 9.57 -5.85 -37.11
N ALA A 75 10.38 -6.47 -37.96
CA ALA A 75 11.76 -6.80 -37.63
C ALA A 75 12.62 -5.60 -37.23
N TRP A 76 12.31 -4.39 -37.76
CA TRP A 76 13.00 -3.14 -37.47
C TRP A 76 12.49 -2.38 -36.26
N ALA A 77 11.31 -2.70 -35.72
CA ALA A 77 10.73 -2.04 -34.55
C ALA A 77 11.40 -2.50 -33.25
N GLY A 78 11.17 -1.81 -32.13
CA GLY A 78 11.54 -2.27 -30.78
C GLY A 78 10.58 -3.34 -30.26
N THR A 79 10.83 -3.83 -29.06
CA THR A 79 9.94 -4.66 -28.25
C THR A 79 9.94 -4.14 -26.82
N SER A 80 9.03 -4.61 -25.97
CA SER A 80 9.04 -4.25 -24.53
C SER A 80 10.27 -4.77 -23.78
N GLU A 81 10.92 -5.84 -24.27
CA GLU A 81 12.15 -6.40 -23.72
C GLU A 81 13.42 -5.79 -24.33
N GLU A 82 13.35 -5.35 -25.59
CA GLU A 82 14.46 -4.76 -26.33
C GLU A 82 13.98 -3.48 -27.05
N GLU A 83 14.00 -2.37 -26.31
CA GLU A 83 13.60 -1.06 -26.81
C GLU A 83 14.56 -0.58 -27.91
N ASN A 84 14.03 0.01 -28.99
CA ASN A 84 14.87 0.62 -30.00
C ASN A 84 15.23 2.06 -29.58
N THR A 85 16.40 2.22 -29.00
CA THR A 85 16.93 3.50 -28.50
C THR A 85 17.88 4.19 -29.47
N THR A 86 18.13 3.62 -30.66
CA THR A 86 19.09 4.14 -31.64
C THR A 86 18.42 4.89 -32.78
N ILE A 87 17.24 4.45 -33.23
CA ILE A 87 16.52 5.11 -34.32
C ILE A 87 15.99 6.47 -33.85
N THR A 88 16.52 7.53 -34.47
CA THR A 88 16.11 8.92 -34.19
C THR A 88 15.29 9.53 -35.32
N ARG A 89 15.37 8.95 -36.53
CA ARG A 89 14.75 9.46 -37.76
C ARG A 89 14.18 8.34 -38.61
N VAL A 90 13.03 8.62 -39.23
CA VAL A 90 12.38 7.75 -40.22
C VAL A 90 12.18 8.59 -41.50
N VAL A 91 12.41 7.98 -42.67
CA VAL A 91 12.18 8.58 -43.96
C VAL A 91 11.36 7.65 -44.85
N PHE A 92 10.26 8.15 -45.40
CA PHE A 92 9.56 7.48 -46.49
C PHE A 92 10.09 8.07 -47.81
N ASP A 93 10.77 7.23 -48.59
CA ASP A 93 11.26 7.64 -49.94
C ASP A 93 10.07 7.83 -50.89
N ALA A 94 10.25 8.66 -51.93
CA ALA A 94 9.23 8.95 -52.94
C ALA A 94 8.74 7.68 -53.67
N SER A 95 9.57 6.63 -53.78
CA SER A 95 9.22 5.34 -54.37
C SER A 95 8.11 4.64 -53.60
N PHE A 96 7.99 4.89 -52.28
CA PHE A 96 6.99 4.24 -51.42
C PHE A 96 5.53 4.66 -51.71
N ARG A 97 5.33 5.74 -52.48
CA ARG A 97 4.02 6.29 -52.86
C ARG A 97 3.09 5.23 -53.48
N ASP A 98 3.64 4.30 -54.23
CA ASP A 98 2.86 3.31 -54.96
C ASP A 98 2.55 2.05 -54.16
N PHE A 99 3.18 1.87 -53.00
CA PHE A 99 2.92 0.75 -52.11
C PHE A 99 1.63 0.98 -51.32
N ARG A 100 0.86 -0.07 -51.10
CA ARG A 100 -0.43 -0.07 -50.38
C ARG A 100 -0.35 -1.11 -49.27
N PRO A 101 0.16 -0.76 -48.07
CA PRO A 101 0.15 -1.66 -46.93
C PRO A 101 -1.28 -1.95 -46.48
N THR A 102 -1.54 -3.19 -46.07
CA THR A 102 -2.82 -3.60 -45.44
C THR A 102 -2.82 -3.36 -43.94
N THR A 103 -1.64 -3.22 -43.33
CA THR A 103 -1.44 -2.89 -41.93
C THR A 103 -0.23 -2.02 -41.73
N THR A 104 -0.30 -1.09 -40.79
CA THR A 104 0.84 -0.34 -40.25
C THR A 104 0.99 -0.58 -38.74
N ALA A 105 0.31 -1.63 -38.24
CA ALA A 105 0.34 -1.97 -36.83
C ALA A 105 1.79 -2.19 -36.35
N LYS A 106 2.15 -1.53 -35.25
CA LYS A 106 3.47 -1.64 -34.61
C LYS A 106 4.67 -1.18 -35.45
N TRP A 107 4.50 -0.45 -36.54
CA TRP A 107 5.63 -0.09 -37.41
C TRP A 107 6.74 0.67 -36.69
N PHE A 108 6.43 1.50 -35.69
CA PHE A 108 7.41 2.24 -34.88
C PHE A 108 7.27 1.90 -33.40
N TYR A 109 6.78 0.70 -33.10
CA TYR A 109 6.59 0.19 -31.75
C TYR A 109 7.91 0.20 -30.98
N HIS A 110 7.92 0.78 -29.76
CA HIS A 110 9.10 0.96 -28.92
C HIS A 110 10.32 1.60 -29.60
N CYS A 111 10.11 2.49 -30.59
CA CYS A 111 11.18 3.35 -31.13
C CYS A 111 11.32 4.59 -30.24
N GLU A 112 11.88 4.39 -29.03
CA GLU A 112 11.87 5.39 -27.97
C GLU A 112 12.62 6.68 -28.30
N ALA A 113 13.73 6.57 -29.05
CA ALA A 113 14.56 7.70 -29.46
C ALA A 113 14.05 8.42 -30.71
N LEU A 114 12.98 7.93 -31.36
CA LEU A 114 12.45 8.49 -32.59
C LEU A 114 11.95 9.92 -32.39
N LYS A 115 12.57 10.89 -33.08
CA LYS A 115 12.26 12.33 -32.96
C LYS A 115 11.42 12.87 -34.10
N GLN A 116 11.63 12.36 -35.31
CA GLN A 116 10.98 12.88 -36.55
C GLN A 116 10.73 11.79 -37.56
N ILE A 117 9.65 11.94 -38.32
CA ILE A 117 9.31 11.11 -39.48
C ILE A 117 9.13 12.05 -40.70
N GLU A 118 9.89 11.81 -41.73
CA GLU A 118 9.86 12.60 -42.97
C GLU A 118 9.19 11.80 -44.10
N GLY A 119 8.59 12.49 -45.03
CA GLY A 119 8.01 11.85 -46.23
C GLY A 119 6.73 11.06 -45.95
N LEU A 120 6.01 11.29 -44.82
CA LEU A 120 4.73 10.63 -44.54
C LEU A 120 3.70 10.84 -45.67
N VAL A 121 3.85 11.85 -46.52
CA VAL A 121 3.05 12.07 -47.75
C VAL A 121 3.16 10.90 -48.73
N TYR A 122 4.22 10.12 -48.68
CA TYR A 122 4.48 8.96 -49.53
C TYR A 122 3.95 7.63 -48.88
N LEU A 123 3.50 7.65 -47.65
CA LEU A 123 2.83 6.49 -47.03
C LEU A 123 1.34 6.50 -47.42
N ASN A 124 0.96 5.63 -48.32
CA ASN A 124 -0.43 5.49 -48.73
C ASN A 124 -1.18 4.51 -47.83
N THR A 125 -2.07 5.03 -46.96
CA THR A 125 -2.79 4.24 -45.97
C THR A 125 -4.20 3.81 -46.44
N SER A 126 -4.54 3.94 -47.75
CA SER A 126 -5.89 3.69 -48.28
C SER A 126 -6.40 2.25 -48.05
N GLU A 127 -5.49 1.25 -47.96
CA GLU A 127 -5.86 -0.16 -47.76
C GLU A 127 -5.62 -0.63 -46.33
N VAL A 128 -5.12 0.25 -45.45
CA VAL A 128 -4.80 -0.10 -44.06
C VAL A 128 -6.08 -0.37 -43.27
N LYS A 129 -6.13 -1.52 -42.61
CA LYS A 129 -7.21 -1.97 -41.70
C LYS A 129 -6.82 -1.88 -40.22
N ASP A 130 -5.53 -2.00 -39.92
CA ASP A 130 -5.02 -2.02 -38.55
C ASP A 130 -3.86 -1.02 -38.39
N MET A 131 -4.04 -0.02 -37.51
CA MET A 131 -3.04 0.97 -37.10
C MET A 131 -2.68 0.83 -35.63
N GLY A 132 -3.04 -0.28 -35.00
CA GLY A 132 -2.79 -0.51 -33.57
C GLY A 132 -1.30 -0.43 -33.24
N TYR A 133 -0.96 0.27 -32.16
CA TYR A 133 0.42 0.45 -31.66
C TYR A 133 1.39 1.09 -32.64
N MET A 134 0.92 1.74 -33.74
CA MET A 134 1.81 2.23 -34.81
C MET A 134 2.95 3.11 -34.29
N PHE A 135 2.68 4.01 -33.35
CA PHE A 135 3.65 4.92 -32.72
C PHE A 135 3.79 4.68 -31.21
N SER A 136 3.38 3.50 -30.73
CA SER A 136 3.45 3.19 -29.28
C SER A 136 4.89 3.27 -28.79
N ASP A 137 5.07 3.94 -27.65
CA ASP A 137 6.37 4.20 -27.00
C ASP A 137 7.38 4.99 -27.85
N CYS A 138 6.91 5.81 -28.79
CA CYS A 138 7.75 6.82 -29.41
C CYS A 138 7.92 8.03 -28.49
N LYS A 139 8.61 7.82 -27.35
CA LYS A 139 8.70 8.77 -26.22
C LYS A 139 9.32 10.13 -26.60
N ALA A 140 10.23 10.16 -27.60
CA ALA A 140 10.94 11.36 -28.05
C ALA A 140 10.25 12.07 -29.22
N LEU A 141 9.17 11.52 -29.78
CA LEU A 141 8.48 12.07 -30.94
C LEU A 141 7.73 13.35 -30.60
N THR A 142 8.09 14.48 -31.19
CA THR A 142 7.55 15.80 -30.83
C THR A 142 6.41 16.27 -31.74
N SER A 143 6.35 15.79 -32.96
CA SER A 143 5.36 16.19 -33.99
C SER A 143 5.14 15.10 -35.02
N LEU A 144 3.94 15.06 -35.59
CA LEU A 144 3.55 14.18 -36.69
C LEU A 144 2.69 14.95 -37.71
N ASP A 145 3.03 14.87 -39.01
CA ASP A 145 2.15 15.36 -40.08
C ASP A 145 1.30 14.21 -40.62
N LEU A 146 0.06 14.08 -40.13
CA LEU A 146 -0.89 13.02 -40.50
C LEU A 146 -1.95 13.46 -41.52
N LYS A 147 -1.78 14.65 -42.13
CA LYS A 147 -2.81 15.22 -43.04
C LYS A 147 -3.12 14.38 -44.27
N ASN A 148 -2.23 13.46 -44.67
CA ASN A 148 -2.43 12.57 -45.83
C ASN A 148 -2.87 11.17 -45.45
N PHE A 149 -3.10 10.89 -44.16
CA PHE A 149 -3.58 9.58 -43.72
C PHE A 149 -5.04 9.37 -44.15
N ASN A 150 -5.26 8.36 -44.96
CA ASN A 150 -6.61 7.87 -45.26
C ASN A 150 -6.95 6.73 -44.30
N THR A 151 -7.86 6.98 -43.38
CA THR A 151 -8.26 6.02 -42.33
C THR A 151 -9.65 5.40 -42.57
N GLN A 152 -10.24 5.58 -43.78
CA GLN A 152 -11.60 5.12 -44.06
C GLN A 152 -11.81 3.62 -43.89
N ASN A 153 -10.76 2.78 -44.12
CA ASN A 153 -10.82 1.33 -44.01
C ASN A 153 -10.30 0.80 -42.67
N VAL A 154 -9.83 1.69 -41.78
CA VAL A 154 -9.23 1.30 -40.49
C VAL A 154 -10.33 0.85 -39.52
N THR A 155 -10.12 -0.32 -38.94
CA THR A 155 -10.99 -0.92 -37.92
C THR A 155 -10.38 -0.91 -36.54
N LYS A 156 -9.05 -0.82 -36.41
CA LYS A 156 -8.33 -0.81 -35.14
C LYS A 156 -7.35 0.37 -35.08
N MET A 157 -7.43 1.13 -33.97
CA MET A 157 -6.53 2.24 -33.63
C MET A 157 -6.07 2.14 -32.17
N ASN A 158 -6.19 0.94 -31.57
CA ASN A 158 -5.83 0.74 -30.17
C ASN A 158 -4.35 1.02 -29.95
N TYR A 159 -4.04 1.78 -28.89
CA TYR A 159 -2.68 2.16 -28.46
C TYR A 159 -1.83 2.86 -29.54
N MET A 160 -2.48 3.47 -30.56
CA MET A 160 -1.77 4.04 -31.72
C MET A 160 -0.70 5.05 -31.33
N PHE A 161 -0.97 5.90 -30.33
CA PHE A 161 -0.06 6.93 -29.81
C PHE A 161 0.31 6.69 -28.34
N TYR A 162 0.22 5.43 -27.88
CA TYR A 162 0.53 5.09 -26.48
C TYR A 162 1.89 5.61 -26.07
N ASN A 163 1.95 6.29 -24.91
CA ASN A 163 3.20 6.77 -24.28
C ASN A 163 4.07 7.71 -25.16
N CYS A 164 3.43 8.43 -26.11
CA CYS A 164 4.07 9.50 -26.88
C CYS A 164 4.19 10.78 -26.04
N ARG A 165 5.04 10.75 -25.00
CA ARG A 165 5.12 11.79 -23.94
C ARG A 165 5.55 13.16 -24.47
N ALA A 166 6.41 13.22 -25.47
CA ALA A 166 6.90 14.47 -26.06
C ALA A 166 5.91 15.08 -27.07
N LEU A 167 4.87 14.34 -27.47
CA LEU A 167 3.88 14.80 -28.44
C LEU A 167 2.90 15.77 -27.76
N THR A 168 3.06 17.06 -28.04
CA THR A 168 2.28 18.14 -27.39
C THR A 168 1.07 18.60 -28.19
N SER A 169 1.01 18.25 -29.48
CA SER A 169 -0.13 18.56 -30.36
C SER A 169 -0.24 17.52 -31.47
N LEU A 170 -1.45 17.31 -31.98
CA LEU A 170 -1.74 16.36 -33.04
C LEU A 170 -2.94 16.85 -33.85
N ASP A 171 -2.79 16.97 -35.17
CA ASP A 171 -3.90 17.30 -36.09
C ASP A 171 -4.51 16.02 -36.65
N LEU A 172 -5.74 15.72 -36.21
CA LEU A 172 -6.52 14.53 -36.59
C LEU A 172 -7.76 14.85 -37.42
N LYS A 173 -7.84 16.09 -38.01
CA LYS A 173 -9.04 16.54 -38.73
C LYS A 173 -9.43 15.64 -39.91
N ASN A 174 -8.45 14.95 -40.50
CA ASN A 174 -8.65 14.08 -41.65
C ASN A 174 -8.93 12.62 -41.28
N PHE A 175 -8.94 12.31 -39.99
CA PHE A 175 -9.24 10.94 -39.54
C PHE A 175 -10.70 10.61 -39.73
N ASN A 176 -10.99 9.64 -40.58
CA ASN A 176 -12.33 9.00 -40.69
C ASN A 176 -12.35 7.75 -39.79
N THR A 177 -13.02 7.84 -38.65
CA THR A 177 -13.06 6.76 -37.66
C THR A 177 -14.35 5.95 -37.71
N LYS A 178 -15.19 6.12 -38.78
CA LYS A 178 -16.50 5.47 -38.90
C LYS A 178 -16.47 3.94 -38.74
N ASN A 179 -15.40 3.29 -39.23
CA ASN A 179 -15.28 1.84 -39.22
C ASN A 179 -14.46 1.31 -38.03
N VAL A 180 -13.93 2.20 -37.18
CA VAL A 180 -13.11 1.81 -36.02
C VAL A 180 -13.99 1.19 -34.94
N THR A 181 -13.58 0.01 -34.45
CA THR A 181 -14.26 -0.74 -33.39
C THR A 181 -13.48 -0.74 -32.07
N ASP A 182 -12.16 -0.52 -32.11
CA ASP A 182 -11.30 -0.51 -30.94
C ASP A 182 -10.42 0.75 -30.93
N MET A 183 -10.62 1.60 -29.90
CA MET A 183 -9.83 2.80 -29.61
C MET A 183 -9.17 2.73 -28.23
N SER A 184 -9.04 1.52 -27.67
CA SER A 184 -8.43 1.37 -26.34
C SER A 184 -7.00 1.93 -26.31
N GLY A 185 -6.67 2.68 -25.25
CA GLY A 185 -5.34 3.27 -25.04
C GLY A 185 -4.84 4.19 -26.15
N MET A 186 -5.70 4.65 -27.11
CA MET A 186 -5.23 5.36 -28.31
C MET A 186 -4.31 6.55 -28.03
N PHE A 187 -4.57 7.30 -26.95
CA PHE A 187 -3.78 8.47 -26.54
C PHE A 187 -3.17 8.30 -25.14
N GLU A 188 -3.15 7.08 -24.60
CA GLU A 188 -2.66 6.84 -23.25
C GLU A 188 -1.21 7.32 -23.09
N GLY A 189 -0.94 8.09 -22.02
CA GLY A 189 0.40 8.60 -21.72
C GLY A 189 0.91 9.72 -22.64
N CYS A 190 0.04 10.36 -23.42
CA CYS A 190 0.43 11.48 -24.28
C CYS A 190 0.60 12.80 -23.52
N GLY A 191 1.55 13.64 -23.98
CA GLY A 191 1.87 14.94 -23.38
C GLY A 191 0.97 16.13 -23.78
N MET A 192 -0.13 15.89 -24.50
CA MET A 192 -1.00 16.93 -25.04
C MET A 192 -1.80 17.65 -23.97
N LYS A 193 -1.88 19.00 -24.06
CA LYS A 193 -2.70 19.84 -23.16
C LYS A 193 -4.17 19.91 -23.59
N SER A 194 -4.43 19.75 -24.86
CA SER A 194 -5.76 19.70 -25.47
C SER A 194 -5.74 18.83 -26.72
N LEU A 195 -6.87 18.29 -27.12
CA LEU A 195 -7.02 17.43 -28.30
C LEU A 195 -8.36 17.73 -28.98
N ASP A 196 -8.31 18.03 -30.29
CA ASP A 196 -9.50 18.23 -31.12
C ASP A 196 -9.94 16.90 -31.74
N LEU A 197 -11.08 16.38 -31.26
CA LEU A 197 -11.69 15.12 -31.71
C LEU A 197 -13.07 15.34 -32.33
N MET A 198 -13.38 16.55 -32.78
CA MET A 198 -14.72 16.87 -33.29
C MET A 198 -15.16 16.04 -34.50
N ASN A 199 -14.20 15.55 -35.30
CA ASN A 199 -14.46 14.72 -36.47
C ASN A 199 -14.52 13.21 -36.19
N PHE A 200 -14.28 12.79 -34.94
CA PHE A 200 -14.33 11.37 -34.61
C PHE A 200 -15.77 10.84 -34.62
N ASN A 201 -16.02 9.86 -35.49
CA ASN A 201 -17.23 9.07 -35.46
C ASN A 201 -16.98 7.79 -34.66
N THR A 202 -17.59 7.67 -33.47
CA THR A 202 -17.37 6.57 -32.56
C THR A 202 -18.54 5.58 -32.50
N GLN A 203 -19.48 5.66 -33.46
CA GLN A 203 -20.71 4.84 -33.42
C GLN A 203 -20.48 3.32 -33.42
N ASN A 204 -19.36 2.84 -33.99
CA ASN A 204 -19.03 1.42 -34.08
C ASN A 204 -18.00 0.98 -33.00
N VAL A 205 -17.53 1.93 -32.18
CA VAL A 205 -16.53 1.61 -31.15
C VAL A 205 -17.18 0.82 -30.02
N THR A 206 -16.56 -0.31 -29.69
CA THR A 206 -16.98 -1.20 -28.58
C THR A 206 -16.05 -1.11 -27.37
N ASN A 207 -14.79 -0.69 -27.56
CA ASN A 207 -13.78 -0.59 -26.51
C ASN A 207 -13.11 0.78 -26.51
N MET A 208 -13.26 1.53 -25.40
CA MET A 208 -12.62 2.83 -25.15
C MET A 208 -11.78 2.80 -23.85
N SER A 209 -11.44 1.60 -23.37
CA SER A 209 -10.64 1.50 -22.14
C SER A 209 -9.30 2.23 -22.28
N SER A 210 -8.86 2.91 -21.23
CA SER A 210 -7.59 3.64 -21.16
C SER A 210 -7.40 4.73 -22.24
N MET A 211 -8.43 5.10 -23.04
CA MET A 211 -8.22 5.94 -24.23
C MET A 211 -7.42 7.22 -23.98
N PHE A 212 -7.58 7.85 -22.81
CA PHE A 212 -6.87 9.06 -22.38
C PHE A 212 -6.11 8.86 -21.07
N SER A 213 -5.92 7.61 -20.63
CA SER A 213 -5.23 7.31 -19.39
C SER A 213 -3.82 7.92 -19.38
N PHE A 214 -3.33 8.38 -18.22
CA PHE A 214 -2.03 9.02 -18.07
C PHE A 214 -1.78 10.27 -18.96
N CYS A 215 -2.84 10.89 -19.52
CA CYS A 215 -2.72 12.20 -20.15
C CYS A 215 -2.60 13.31 -19.09
N GLU A 216 -1.48 13.32 -18.36
CA GLU A 216 -1.31 14.15 -17.15
C GLU A 216 -1.35 15.65 -17.43
N ALA A 217 -1.01 16.09 -18.65
CA ALA A 217 -1.02 17.49 -19.06
C ALA A 217 -2.38 17.98 -19.59
N LEU A 218 -3.33 17.06 -19.85
CA LEU A 218 -4.62 17.39 -20.46
C LEU A 218 -5.48 18.20 -19.49
N THR A 219 -5.85 19.43 -19.87
CA THR A 219 -6.59 20.36 -19.02
C THR A 219 -8.10 20.36 -19.26
N SER A 220 -8.51 20.10 -20.50
CA SER A 220 -9.91 20.01 -20.90
C SER A 220 -10.08 19.08 -22.10
N LEU A 221 -11.28 18.49 -22.25
CA LEU A 221 -11.60 17.61 -23.35
C LEU A 221 -13.10 17.75 -23.71
N ASP A 222 -13.39 18.06 -25.00
CA ASP A 222 -14.75 18.12 -25.49
C ASP A 222 -15.07 16.85 -26.29
N LEU A 223 -15.91 15.99 -25.73
CA LEU A 223 -16.34 14.71 -26.31
C LEU A 223 -17.82 14.74 -26.73
N LYS A 224 -18.39 15.94 -26.93
CA LYS A 224 -19.83 16.07 -27.27
C LYS A 224 -20.27 15.31 -28.52
N ASN A 225 -19.36 14.98 -29.45
CA ASN A 225 -19.66 14.25 -30.68
C ASN A 225 -19.48 12.72 -30.54
N PHE A 226 -18.99 12.26 -29.38
CA PHE A 226 -18.81 10.83 -29.17
C PHE A 226 -20.17 10.12 -29.03
N ASN A 227 -20.41 9.16 -29.90
CA ASN A 227 -21.51 8.20 -29.75
C ASN A 227 -20.97 6.94 -29.09
N THR A 228 -21.37 6.70 -27.84
CA THR A 228 -20.87 5.59 -27.04
C THR A 228 -21.88 4.45 -26.86
N GLN A 229 -22.95 4.42 -27.67
CA GLN A 229 -24.03 3.45 -27.51
C GLN A 229 -23.60 1.99 -27.62
N ASN A 230 -22.54 1.69 -28.37
CA ASN A 230 -22.01 0.32 -28.55
C ASN A 230 -20.83 0.01 -27.63
N VAL A 231 -20.36 0.97 -26.83
CA VAL A 231 -19.21 0.79 -25.95
C VAL A 231 -19.60 -0.12 -24.79
N THR A 232 -18.80 -1.16 -24.56
CA THR A 232 -18.96 -2.12 -23.47
C THR A 232 -17.91 -1.94 -22.36
N ASN A 233 -16.74 -1.37 -22.70
CA ASN A 233 -15.64 -1.16 -21.75
C ASN A 233 -15.17 0.31 -21.78
N MET A 234 -15.29 1.00 -20.63
CA MET A 234 -14.78 2.35 -20.38
C MET A 234 -13.80 2.40 -19.19
N SER A 235 -13.28 1.24 -18.78
CA SER A 235 -12.33 1.20 -17.66
C SER A 235 -11.10 2.07 -17.93
N LEU A 236 -10.59 2.76 -16.89
CA LEU A 236 -9.38 3.59 -16.97
C LEU A 236 -9.45 4.76 -17.98
N MET A 237 -10.59 5.04 -18.61
CA MET A 237 -10.67 5.94 -19.79
C MET A 237 -10.01 7.30 -19.57
N PHE A 238 -10.12 7.89 -18.37
CA PHE A 238 -9.51 9.18 -18.00
C PHE A 238 -8.58 9.04 -16.78
N SER A 239 -8.14 7.83 -16.47
CA SER A 239 -7.27 7.56 -15.30
C SER A 239 -5.98 8.38 -15.40
N PHE A 240 -5.54 8.96 -14.27
CA PHE A 240 -4.34 9.82 -14.19
C PHE A 240 -4.35 11.08 -15.08
N CYS A 241 -5.52 11.56 -15.52
CA CYS A 241 -5.66 12.90 -16.10
C CYS A 241 -5.58 13.98 -14.99
N LYS A 242 -4.41 14.14 -14.39
CA LYS A 242 -4.22 14.94 -13.16
C LYS A 242 -4.56 16.41 -13.31
N ALA A 243 -4.31 17.00 -14.50
CA ALA A 243 -4.59 18.40 -14.79
C ALA A 243 -6.00 18.67 -15.34
N LEU A 244 -6.81 17.61 -15.58
CA LEU A 244 -8.14 17.74 -16.18
C LEU A 244 -9.08 18.46 -15.21
N THR A 245 -9.51 19.68 -15.57
CA THR A 245 -10.41 20.51 -14.75
C THR A 245 -11.87 20.37 -15.14
N SER A 246 -12.13 20.08 -16.42
CA SER A 246 -13.47 19.91 -16.96
C SER A 246 -13.49 18.93 -18.13
N ILE A 247 -14.62 18.24 -18.29
CA ILE A 247 -14.87 17.32 -19.40
C ILE A 247 -16.34 17.37 -19.79
N ASN A 248 -16.62 17.36 -21.10
CA ASN A 248 -17.97 17.35 -21.63
C ASN A 248 -18.39 15.92 -22.04
N LEU A 249 -19.26 15.30 -21.24
CA LEU A 249 -19.78 13.93 -21.44
C LEU A 249 -21.26 13.92 -21.82
N LYS A 250 -21.81 15.05 -22.29
CA LYS A 250 -23.26 15.23 -22.47
C LYS A 250 -23.94 14.16 -23.34
N ASN A 251 -23.25 13.61 -24.34
CA ASN A 251 -23.80 12.63 -25.27
C ASN A 251 -23.34 11.19 -25.00
N PHE A 252 -22.72 10.94 -23.84
CA PHE A 252 -22.33 9.58 -23.46
C PHE A 252 -23.57 8.74 -23.16
N ASN A 253 -23.80 7.73 -23.99
CA ASN A 253 -24.75 6.66 -23.72
C ASN A 253 -24.01 5.46 -23.17
N THR A 254 -24.19 5.15 -21.90
CA THR A 254 -23.46 4.09 -21.21
C THR A 254 -24.30 2.83 -20.96
N GLN A 255 -25.45 2.69 -21.65
CA GLN A 255 -26.39 1.57 -21.39
C GLN A 255 -25.78 0.18 -21.60
N ASN A 256 -24.79 0.03 -22.48
CA ASN A 256 -24.14 -1.24 -22.79
C ASN A 256 -22.80 -1.43 -22.04
N VAL A 257 -22.36 -0.43 -21.27
CA VAL A 257 -21.10 -0.51 -20.53
C VAL A 257 -21.22 -1.47 -19.37
N THR A 258 -20.28 -2.40 -19.28
CA THR A 258 -20.17 -3.40 -18.22
C THR A 258 -19.05 -3.12 -17.22
N ASP A 259 -18.01 -2.40 -17.65
CA ASP A 259 -16.85 -2.06 -16.82
C ASP A 259 -16.56 -0.55 -16.85
N MET A 260 -16.69 0.11 -15.68
CA MET A 260 -16.34 1.52 -15.44
C MET A 260 -15.26 1.66 -14.35
N SER A 261 -14.57 0.56 -14.02
CA SER A 261 -13.54 0.61 -13.00
C SER A 261 -12.43 1.60 -13.36
N TRP A 262 -11.95 2.38 -12.38
CA TRP A 262 -10.86 3.33 -12.53
C TRP A 262 -11.11 4.48 -13.52
N MET A 263 -12.35 4.68 -14.00
CA MET A 263 -12.63 5.59 -15.13
C MET A 263 -12.11 7.01 -14.92
N PHE A 264 -12.23 7.57 -13.71
CA PHE A 264 -11.72 8.90 -13.34
C PHE A 264 -10.65 8.81 -12.23
N TYR A 265 -9.93 7.71 -12.13
CA TYR A 265 -8.92 7.48 -11.11
C TYR A 265 -7.81 8.55 -11.18
N CYS A 266 -7.52 9.21 -10.05
CA CYS A 266 -6.52 10.29 -9.97
C CYS A 266 -6.77 11.49 -10.90
N CYS A 267 -8.04 11.82 -11.21
CA CYS A 267 -8.40 13.10 -11.83
C CYS A 267 -8.38 14.20 -10.75
N GLU A 268 -7.18 14.57 -10.30
CA GLU A 268 -6.99 15.36 -9.08
C GLU A 268 -7.52 16.79 -9.15
N ALA A 269 -7.51 17.41 -10.36
CA ALA A 269 -7.97 18.78 -10.59
C ALA A 269 -9.45 18.90 -10.95
N LEU A 270 -10.15 17.77 -11.16
CA LEU A 270 -11.55 17.76 -11.59
C LEU A 270 -12.47 18.30 -10.49
N THR A 271 -13.11 19.44 -10.72
CA THR A 271 -13.92 20.13 -9.71
C THR A 271 -15.40 19.75 -9.74
N SER A 272 -15.89 19.37 -10.90
CA SER A 272 -17.27 18.94 -11.13
C SER A 272 -17.35 17.95 -12.30
N LEU A 273 -18.40 17.13 -12.33
CA LEU A 273 -18.63 16.14 -13.37
C LEU A 273 -20.13 15.97 -13.61
N ASP A 274 -20.58 16.21 -14.85
CA ASP A 274 -21.99 15.99 -15.25
C ASP A 274 -22.18 14.54 -15.72
N LEU A 275 -22.80 13.72 -14.87
CA LEU A 275 -23.08 12.29 -15.11
C LEU A 275 -24.57 12.01 -15.33
N LYS A 276 -25.39 13.03 -15.53
CA LYS A 276 -26.86 12.86 -15.61
C LYS A 276 -27.35 11.96 -16.73
N TYR A 277 -26.54 11.72 -17.77
CA TYR A 277 -26.87 10.85 -18.90
C TYR A 277 -26.31 9.42 -18.77
N PHE A 278 -25.58 9.15 -17.69
CA PHE A 278 -25.03 7.83 -17.45
C PHE A 278 -26.11 6.83 -17.05
N ASN A 279 -26.31 5.80 -17.86
CA ASN A 279 -27.12 4.63 -17.54
C ASN A 279 -26.17 3.49 -17.14
N THR A 280 -26.18 3.10 -15.87
CA THR A 280 -25.26 2.11 -15.33
C THR A 280 -25.89 0.74 -15.05
N GLN A 281 -27.08 0.48 -15.64
CA GLN A 281 -27.83 -0.75 -15.35
C GLN A 281 -27.09 -2.05 -15.65
N ASN A 282 -26.17 -2.05 -16.62
CA ASN A 282 -25.39 -3.23 -17.00
C ASN A 282 -23.98 -3.26 -16.40
N VAL A 283 -23.61 -2.23 -15.65
CA VAL A 283 -22.27 -2.13 -15.06
C VAL A 283 -22.11 -3.14 -13.92
N THR A 284 -21.04 -3.93 -13.97
CA THR A 284 -20.68 -4.94 -12.96
C THR A 284 -19.53 -4.50 -12.09
N LYS A 285 -18.65 -3.57 -12.56
CA LYS A 285 -17.48 -3.10 -11.86
C LYS A 285 -17.44 -1.57 -11.83
N MET A 286 -17.33 -1.00 -10.61
CA MET A 286 -17.19 0.43 -10.35
C MET A 286 -16.06 0.73 -9.34
N ASN A 287 -15.20 -0.26 -9.07
CA ASN A 287 -14.10 -0.09 -8.12
C ASN A 287 -13.16 1.02 -8.60
N TYR A 288 -12.71 1.86 -7.65
CA TYR A 288 -11.81 2.99 -7.88
C TYR A 288 -12.32 4.06 -8.86
N MET A 289 -13.61 4.09 -9.23
CA MET A 289 -14.11 4.95 -10.31
C MET A 289 -13.76 6.44 -10.12
N PHE A 290 -13.85 6.95 -8.89
CA PHE A 290 -13.53 8.35 -8.54
C PHE A 290 -12.37 8.47 -7.53
N TYR A 291 -11.51 7.44 -7.43
CA TYR A 291 -10.41 7.44 -6.48
C TYR A 291 -9.46 8.62 -6.70
N LYS A 292 -9.12 9.34 -5.61
CA LYS A 292 -8.26 10.55 -5.65
C LYS A 292 -8.76 11.70 -6.55
N CYS A 293 -10.07 11.82 -6.75
CA CYS A 293 -10.66 13.04 -7.31
C CYS A 293 -10.66 14.15 -6.24
N LYS A 294 -9.46 14.66 -5.92
CA LYS A 294 -9.21 15.51 -4.74
C LYS A 294 -9.97 16.83 -4.72
N ALA A 295 -10.18 17.42 -5.91
CA ALA A 295 -10.85 18.73 -6.04
C ALA A 295 -12.38 18.63 -6.13
N LEU A 296 -12.92 17.41 -6.30
CA LEU A 296 -14.35 17.20 -6.49
C LEU A 296 -15.13 17.54 -5.21
N THR A 297 -16.12 18.43 -5.33
CA THR A 297 -16.90 18.91 -4.17
C THR A 297 -18.27 18.28 -4.04
N SER A 298 -18.85 17.82 -5.15
CA SER A 298 -20.14 17.12 -5.23
C SER A 298 -20.20 16.25 -6.47
N LEU A 299 -21.08 15.24 -6.45
CA LEU A 299 -21.43 14.37 -7.58
C LEU A 299 -22.93 14.17 -7.60
N ASP A 300 -23.55 14.33 -8.77
CA ASP A 300 -24.95 13.90 -9.01
C ASP A 300 -24.96 12.47 -9.57
N LEU A 301 -25.36 11.52 -8.73
CA LEU A 301 -25.42 10.09 -9.05
C LEU A 301 -26.85 9.54 -9.12
N LYS A 302 -27.86 10.44 -9.26
CA LYS A 302 -29.29 10.04 -9.22
C LYS A 302 -29.66 9.01 -10.27
N ASN A 303 -28.98 8.99 -11.43
CA ASN A 303 -29.26 8.06 -12.51
C ASN A 303 -28.42 6.78 -12.45
N PHE A 304 -27.59 6.62 -11.42
CA PHE A 304 -26.80 5.40 -11.25
C PHE A 304 -27.68 4.25 -10.76
N ASN A 305 -27.82 3.22 -11.59
CA ASN A 305 -28.38 1.93 -11.21
C ASN A 305 -27.23 0.95 -10.95
N THR A 306 -27.06 0.54 -9.70
CA THR A 306 -25.95 -0.31 -9.29
C THR A 306 -26.35 -1.75 -8.99
N GLN A 307 -27.54 -2.19 -9.46
CA GLN A 307 -28.10 -3.52 -9.14
C GLN A 307 -27.19 -4.69 -9.57
N ASN A 308 -26.38 -4.52 -10.61
CA ASN A 308 -25.48 -5.56 -11.13
C ASN A 308 -24.03 -5.40 -10.66
N VAL A 309 -23.72 -4.34 -9.91
CA VAL A 309 -22.36 -4.07 -9.43
C VAL A 309 -21.99 -5.06 -8.33
N THR A 310 -20.82 -5.69 -8.48
CA THR A 310 -20.27 -6.67 -7.53
C THR A 310 -19.09 -6.12 -6.72
N ASP A 311 -18.40 -5.10 -7.23
CA ASP A 311 -17.23 -4.49 -6.58
C ASP A 311 -17.32 -2.96 -6.59
N MET A 312 -17.36 -2.37 -5.39
CA MET A 312 -17.34 -0.91 -5.15
C MET A 312 -16.11 -0.48 -4.35
N ASN A 313 -15.07 -1.32 -4.30
CA ASN A 313 -13.86 -1.01 -3.57
C ASN A 313 -13.32 0.37 -3.96
N SER A 314 -13.02 1.18 -2.93
CA SER A 314 -12.37 2.48 -3.09
C SER A 314 -13.05 3.45 -4.07
N MET A 315 -14.35 3.27 -4.35
CA MET A 315 -15.06 4.04 -5.40
C MET A 315 -14.91 5.56 -5.22
N PHE A 316 -14.97 6.07 -3.99
CA PHE A 316 -14.84 7.49 -3.65
C PHE A 316 -13.62 7.79 -2.77
N ALA A 317 -12.70 6.84 -2.61
CA ALA A 317 -11.59 7.03 -1.70
C ALA A 317 -10.69 8.21 -2.12
N TYR A 318 -10.20 8.95 -1.10
CA TYR A 318 -9.36 10.15 -1.29
C TYR A 318 -10.05 11.32 -2.04
N CYS A 319 -11.38 11.38 -2.02
CA CYS A 319 -12.14 12.55 -2.45
C CYS A 319 -12.18 13.61 -1.33
N TRP A 320 -11.04 14.25 -1.07
CA TRP A 320 -10.82 15.08 0.13
C TRP A 320 -11.80 16.26 0.31
N ARG A 321 -12.31 16.81 -0.80
CA ARG A 321 -13.22 17.97 -0.78
C ARG A 321 -14.69 17.61 -0.94
N LEU A 322 -15.01 16.32 -1.10
CA LEU A 322 -16.38 15.86 -1.28
C LEU A 322 -17.19 16.06 0.02
N LYS A 323 -18.20 16.96 -0.01
CA LYS A 323 -18.96 17.34 1.18
C LYS A 323 -20.19 16.48 1.43
N SER A 324 -20.81 16.00 0.37
CA SER A 324 -22.02 15.18 0.42
C SER A 324 -22.13 14.29 -0.81
N LEU A 325 -22.81 13.17 -0.67
CA LEU A 325 -23.18 12.25 -1.76
C LEU A 325 -24.64 11.84 -1.59
N ASP A 326 -25.39 11.90 -2.69
CA ASP A 326 -26.73 11.30 -2.76
C ASP A 326 -26.62 9.90 -3.34
N LEU A 327 -26.81 8.88 -2.49
CA LEU A 327 -26.70 7.47 -2.83
C LEU A 327 -28.06 6.75 -2.75
N MET A 328 -29.18 7.49 -2.79
CA MET A 328 -30.52 6.91 -2.60
C MET A 328 -30.88 5.82 -3.62
N ASN A 329 -30.33 5.90 -4.84
CA ASN A 329 -30.60 4.94 -5.90
C ASN A 329 -29.57 3.80 -5.99
N PHE A 330 -28.61 3.76 -5.06
CA PHE A 330 -27.62 2.66 -5.01
C PHE A 330 -28.29 1.37 -4.49
N ASN A 331 -28.37 0.37 -5.34
CA ASN A 331 -28.73 -1.00 -4.96
C ASN A 331 -27.46 -1.82 -4.81
N THR A 332 -27.12 -2.15 -3.58
CA THR A 332 -25.85 -2.82 -3.25
C THR A 332 -26.02 -4.32 -2.96
N LYS A 333 -27.19 -4.90 -3.32
CA LYS A 333 -27.52 -6.31 -3.02
C LYS A 333 -26.48 -7.32 -3.50
N ASN A 334 -25.86 -7.06 -4.67
CA ASN A 334 -24.90 -7.97 -5.29
C ASN A 334 -23.44 -7.63 -4.96
N VAL A 335 -23.20 -6.55 -4.20
CA VAL A 335 -21.83 -6.11 -3.86
C VAL A 335 -21.21 -7.04 -2.84
N THR A 336 -20.02 -7.54 -3.15
CA THR A 336 -19.22 -8.40 -2.27
C THR A 336 -18.05 -7.66 -1.60
N ASN A 337 -17.60 -6.54 -2.18
CA ASN A 337 -16.46 -5.78 -1.69
C ASN A 337 -16.78 -4.28 -1.64
N MET A 338 -16.78 -3.71 -0.42
CA MET A 338 -16.96 -2.28 -0.14
C MET A 338 -15.74 -1.69 0.59
N SER A 339 -14.60 -2.39 0.55
CA SER A 339 -13.42 -1.91 1.27
C SER A 339 -13.01 -0.53 0.78
N SER A 340 -12.64 0.35 1.72
CA SER A 340 -12.18 1.72 1.45
C SER A 340 -13.14 2.61 0.63
N MET A 341 -14.44 2.25 0.50
CA MET A 341 -15.36 2.94 -0.42
C MET A 341 -15.40 4.46 -0.21
N PHE A 342 -15.36 4.93 1.04
CA PHE A 342 -15.35 6.35 1.42
C PHE A 342 -14.09 6.76 2.17
N SER A 343 -13.03 5.97 2.07
CA SER A 343 -11.76 6.21 2.75
C SER A 343 -11.20 7.59 2.40
N PHE A 344 -10.72 8.35 3.40
CA PHE A 344 -10.16 9.68 3.21
C PHE A 344 -11.12 10.70 2.54
N CYS A 345 -12.44 10.55 2.72
CA CYS A 345 -13.42 11.60 2.39
C CYS A 345 -13.43 12.63 3.53
N GLU A 346 -12.38 13.45 3.63
CA GLU A 346 -12.10 14.27 4.80
C GLU A 346 -13.13 15.39 5.04
N ALA A 347 -13.79 15.87 3.98
CA ALA A 347 -14.81 16.93 4.07
C ALA A 347 -16.24 16.40 4.17
N LEU A 348 -16.44 15.07 4.15
CA LEU A 348 -17.77 14.46 4.17
C LEU A 348 -18.42 14.64 5.55
N THR A 349 -19.49 15.45 5.61
CA THR A 349 -20.17 15.80 6.88
C THR A 349 -21.29 14.84 7.25
N SER A 350 -21.94 14.24 6.24
CA SER A 350 -23.04 13.30 6.40
C SER A 350 -23.11 12.34 5.23
N LEU A 351 -23.66 11.16 5.46
CA LEU A 351 -23.85 10.12 4.44
C LEU A 351 -25.11 9.33 4.77
N ASP A 352 -26.08 9.29 3.85
CA ASP A 352 -27.30 8.47 3.99
C ASP A 352 -27.10 7.13 3.28
N LEU A 353 -27.00 6.06 4.07
CA LEU A 353 -26.79 4.69 3.62
C LEU A 353 -28.00 3.79 3.86
N LYS A 354 -29.20 4.38 4.10
CA LYS A 354 -30.41 3.60 4.46
C LYS A 354 -30.83 2.53 3.44
N ASN A 355 -30.47 2.71 2.16
CA ASN A 355 -30.80 1.79 1.08
C ASN A 355 -29.70 0.76 0.79
N PHE A 356 -28.58 0.82 1.53
CA PHE A 356 -27.49 -0.17 1.34
C PHE A 356 -27.91 -1.53 1.87
N ASN A 357 -27.96 -2.52 0.99
CA ASN A 357 -28.07 -3.94 1.35
C ASN A 357 -26.68 -4.56 1.34
N THR A 358 -26.18 -4.94 2.49
CA THR A 358 -24.81 -5.44 2.65
C THR A 358 -24.74 -6.95 2.93
N GLN A 359 -25.86 -7.69 2.69
CA GLN A 359 -25.94 -9.12 3.02
C GLN A 359 -24.90 -10.00 2.33
N ASN A 360 -24.39 -9.61 1.16
CA ASN A 360 -23.40 -10.35 0.40
C ASN A 360 -21.98 -9.80 0.54
N VAL A 361 -21.79 -8.74 1.33
CA VAL A 361 -20.47 -8.11 1.50
C VAL A 361 -19.58 -8.98 2.37
N ILE A 362 -18.37 -9.25 1.87
CA ILE A 362 -17.34 -10.05 2.54
C ILE A 362 -16.26 -9.13 3.16
N ASN A 363 -15.97 -7.99 2.51
CA ASN A 363 -14.93 -7.08 2.94
C ASN A 363 -15.46 -5.65 3.12
N MET A 364 -15.37 -5.11 4.35
CA MET A 364 -15.71 -3.74 4.72
C MET A 364 -14.50 -2.98 5.32
N SER A 365 -13.28 -3.51 5.13
CA SER A 365 -12.11 -2.89 5.72
C SER A 365 -11.93 -1.44 5.24
N SER A 366 -11.55 -0.56 6.16
CA SER A 366 -11.25 0.86 5.88
C SER A 366 -12.39 1.66 5.23
N MET A 367 -13.66 1.18 5.30
CA MET A 367 -14.77 1.76 4.54
C MET A 367 -14.94 3.27 4.79
N PHE A 368 -14.74 3.73 6.03
CA PHE A 368 -14.87 5.14 6.45
C PHE A 368 -13.58 5.70 7.05
N VAL A 369 -12.43 5.05 6.84
CA VAL A 369 -11.18 5.51 7.45
C VAL A 369 -10.87 6.96 7.06
N TYR A 370 -10.45 7.79 8.03
CA TYR A 370 -10.14 9.22 7.82
C TYR A 370 -11.31 10.08 7.32
N CYS A 371 -12.58 9.72 7.60
CA CYS A 371 -13.72 10.62 7.45
C CYS A 371 -13.73 11.61 8.63
N LYS A 372 -12.81 12.58 8.63
CA LYS A 372 -12.43 13.41 9.79
C LYS A 372 -13.56 14.22 10.40
N VAL A 373 -14.49 14.72 9.59
CA VAL A 373 -15.58 15.62 10.02
C VAL A 373 -16.95 14.93 10.08
N LEU A 374 -17.00 13.64 9.78
CA LEU A 374 -18.23 12.85 9.83
C LEU A 374 -18.69 12.69 11.28
N THR A 375 -19.86 13.24 11.63
CA THR A 375 -20.36 13.28 13.01
C THR A 375 -21.27 12.11 13.37
N SER A 376 -21.95 11.52 12.38
CA SER A 376 -22.88 10.40 12.56
C SER A 376 -23.01 9.58 11.29
N LEU A 377 -23.36 8.30 11.45
CA LEU A 377 -23.68 7.35 10.39
C LEU A 377 -24.94 6.58 10.73
N ASN A 378 -25.87 6.43 9.77
CA ASN A 378 -27.00 5.53 9.89
C ASN A 378 -26.65 4.18 9.25
N LEU A 379 -26.36 3.18 10.09
CA LEU A 379 -25.96 1.83 9.68
C LEU A 379 -27.05 0.77 9.91
N LYS A 380 -28.31 1.17 10.17
CA LYS A 380 -29.41 0.23 10.54
C LYS A 380 -29.71 -0.81 9.47
N SER A 381 -29.47 -0.51 8.19
CA SER A 381 -29.67 -1.44 7.08
C SER A 381 -28.52 -2.41 6.85
N PHE A 382 -27.39 -2.23 7.56
CA PHE A 382 -26.21 -3.08 7.37
C PHE A 382 -26.44 -4.48 7.94
N ASN A 383 -26.38 -5.48 7.08
CA ASN A 383 -26.30 -6.90 7.44
C ASN A 383 -24.85 -7.34 7.22
N THR A 384 -24.14 -7.66 8.30
CA THR A 384 -22.71 -7.98 8.25
C THR A 384 -22.41 -9.47 8.46
N GLN A 385 -23.44 -10.34 8.34
CA GLN A 385 -23.30 -11.78 8.64
C GLN A 385 -22.21 -12.50 7.82
N ASN A 386 -21.92 -12.02 6.59
CA ASN A 386 -20.91 -12.62 5.71
C ASN A 386 -19.56 -11.89 5.74
N VAL A 387 -19.44 -10.80 6.51
CA VAL A 387 -18.23 -10.00 6.57
C VAL A 387 -17.14 -10.74 7.33
N THR A 388 -15.96 -10.87 6.72
CA THR A 388 -14.78 -11.49 7.31
C THR A 388 -13.73 -10.48 7.77
N ASN A 389 -13.71 -9.27 7.15
CA ASN A 389 -12.74 -8.22 7.45
C ASN A 389 -13.42 -6.87 7.71
N MET A 390 -13.25 -6.35 8.95
CA MET A 390 -13.72 -5.03 9.39
C MET A 390 -12.54 -4.15 9.86
N SER A 391 -11.30 -4.49 9.52
CA SER A 391 -10.15 -3.71 9.95
C SER A 391 -10.25 -2.25 9.50
N ASN A 392 -9.86 -1.32 10.37
CA ASN A 392 -9.87 0.13 10.12
C ASN A 392 -11.24 0.73 9.71
N MET A 393 -12.36 0.01 9.87
CA MET A 393 -13.64 0.43 9.26
C MET A 393 -14.04 1.87 9.61
N PHE A 394 -13.82 2.31 10.85
CA PHE A 394 -14.09 3.65 11.34
C PHE A 394 -12.84 4.39 11.84
N ALA A 395 -11.64 3.87 11.53
CA ALA A 395 -10.42 4.46 12.05
C ALA A 395 -10.26 5.93 11.63
N SER A 396 -9.81 6.76 12.58
CA SER A 396 -9.60 8.21 12.38
C SER A 396 -10.86 9.00 11.98
N CYS A 397 -12.05 8.52 12.39
CA CYS A 397 -13.28 9.28 12.34
C CYS A 397 -13.33 10.24 13.55
N PHE A 398 -12.51 11.28 13.51
CA PHE A 398 -12.24 12.14 14.68
C PHE A 398 -13.47 12.87 15.26
N ALA A 399 -14.46 13.19 14.41
CA ALA A 399 -15.66 13.92 14.83
C ALA A 399 -16.82 13.00 15.26
N LEU A 400 -16.69 11.70 15.08
CA LEU A 400 -17.75 10.73 15.36
C LEU A 400 -18.01 10.63 16.86
N THR A 401 -19.26 10.88 17.30
CA THR A 401 -19.63 10.91 18.72
C THR A 401 -20.37 9.66 19.19
N SER A 402 -21.03 8.96 18.28
CA SER A 402 -21.77 7.72 18.56
C SER A 402 -21.91 6.88 17.28
N LEU A 403 -22.08 5.59 17.45
CA LEU A 403 -22.39 4.61 16.39
C LEU A 403 -23.50 3.67 16.89
N ASP A 404 -24.55 3.46 16.07
CA ASP A 404 -25.53 2.40 16.28
C ASP A 404 -25.09 1.15 15.49
N LEU A 405 -24.56 0.16 16.22
CA LEU A 405 -24.05 -1.11 15.66
C LEU A 405 -24.95 -2.30 15.97
N LYS A 406 -26.22 -2.07 16.34
CA LYS A 406 -27.15 -3.15 16.74
C LYS A 406 -27.43 -4.17 15.65
N SER A 407 -27.33 -3.75 14.36
CA SER A 407 -27.52 -4.63 13.21
C SER A 407 -26.28 -5.46 12.85
N PHE A 408 -25.13 -5.20 13.49
CA PHE A 408 -23.86 -5.88 13.16
C PHE A 408 -23.86 -7.30 13.72
N ASN A 409 -23.70 -8.27 12.82
CA ASN A 409 -23.37 -9.66 13.16
C ASN A 409 -21.91 -9.90 12.78
N THR A 410 -21.07 -10.19 13.76
CA THR A 410 -19.62 -10.31 13.57
C THR A 410 -19.11 -11.76 13.67
N GLN A 411 -20.03 -12.75 13.62
CA GLN A 411 -19.66 -14.16 13.84
C GLN A 411 -18.59 -14.71 12.86
N ASN A 412 -18.52 -14.17 11.64
CA ASN A 412 -17.57 -14.58 10.60
C ASN A 412 -16.34 -13.67 10.51
N VAL A 413 -16.26 -12.62 11.31
CA VAL A 413 -15.15 -11.67 11.27
C VAL A 413 -13.90 -12.29 11.85
N THR A 414 -12.81 -12.24 11.09
CA THR A 414 -11.48 -12.71 11.50
C THR A 414 -10.52 -11.58 11.85
N ASN A 415 -10.75 -10.37 11.30
CA ASN A 415 -9.89 -9.21 11.51
C ASN A 415 -10.71 -7.98 11.92
N MET A 416 -10.47 -7.48 13.14
CA MET A 416 -11.05 -6.24 13.69
C MET A 416 -9.96 -5.21 14.05
N SER A 417 -8.75 -5.37 13.53
CA SER A 417 -7.65 -4.44 13.86
C SER A 417 -8.02 -3.00 13.54
N SER A 418 -7.71 -2.08 14.44
CA SER A 418 -7.93 -0.64 14.30
C SER A 418 -9.38 -0.23 13.99
N MET A 419 -10.39 -1.09 14.23
CA MET A 419 -11.77 -0.83 13.78
C MET A 419 -12.31 0.53 14.24
N PHE A 420 -11.96 0.97 15.45
CA PHE A 420 -12.35 2.25 16.05
C PHE A 420 -11.13 3.11 16.42
N SER A 421 -9.93 2.80 15.88
CA SER A 421 -8.72 3.53 16.21
C SER A 421 -8.88 5.03 15.94
N SER A 422 -8.39 5.85 16.87
CA SER A 422 -8.42 7.32 16.79
C SER A 422 -9.83 7.95 16.63
N CYS A 423 -10.88 7.28 17.13
CA CYS A 423 -12.21 7.88 17.27
C CYS A 423 -12.27 8.75 18.54
N TRP A 424 -11.53 9.86 18.55
CA TRP A 424 -11.24 10.65 19.75
C TRP A 424 -12.46 11.21 20.46
N ARG A 425 -13.59 11.45 19.75
CA ARG A 425 -14.83 12.02 20.31
C ARG A 425 -15.91 10.97 20.59
N LEU A 426 -15.62 9.70 20.39
CA LEU A 426 -16.58 8.62 20.63
C LEU A 426 -16.83 8.48 22.13
N LYS A 427 -18.07 8.78 22.58
CA LYS A 427 -18.42 8.79 24.02
C LYS A 427 -18.90 7.45 24.55
N SER A 428 -19.52 6.65 23.70
CA SER A 428 -20.06 5.34 24.07
C SER A 428 -20.10 4.43 22.84
N LEU A 429 -20.02 3.14 23.08
CA LEU A 429 -20.07 2.11 22.05
C LEU A 429 -20.81 0.89 22.58
N ASP A 430 -21.95 0.52 21.96
CA ASP A 430 -22.70 -0.69 22.29
C ASP A 430 -22.22 -1.87 21.44
N LEU A 431 -21.50 -2.81 22.05
CA LEU A 431 -20.89 -3.97 21.41
C LEU A 431 -21.58 -5.30 21.80
N LYS A 432 -22.81 -5.24 22.35
CA LYS A 432 -23.50 -6.43 22.85
C LYS A 432 -23.72 -7.54 21.83
N ASN A 433 -23.85 -7.17 20.56
CA ASN A 433 -24.06 -8.12 19.46
C ASN A 433 -22.77 -8.60 18.78
N PHE A 434 -21.59 -8.15 19.30
CA PHE A 434 -20.31 -8.58 18.74
C PHE A 434 -19.97 -9.99 19.20
N ASN A 435 -19.90 -10.93 18.25
CA ASN A 435 -19.34 -12.25 18.44
C ASN A 435 -17.92 -12.25 17.88
N THR A 436 -16.93 -12.46 18.73
CA THR A 436 -15.51 -12.38 18.36
C THR A 436 -14.79 -13.72 18.32
N GLN A 437 -15.57 -14.85 18.37
CA GLN A 437 -14.99 -16.20 18.47
C GLN A 437 -14.00 -16.55 17.33
N ASN A 438 -14.16 -15.97 16.13
CA ASN A 438 -13.31 -16.21 14.97
C ASN A 438 -12.24 -15.13 14.75
N VAL A 439 -12.20 -14.11 15.61
CA VAL A 439 -11.27 -13.00 15.46
C VAL A 439 -9.87 -13.44 15.89
N THR A 440 -8.90 -13.22 15.00
CA THR A 440 -7.47 -13.51 15.24
C THR A 440 -6.66 -12.26 15.52
N ASN A 441 -7.12 -11.08 15.04
CA ASN A 441 -6.42 -9.81 15.18
C ASN A 441 -7.34 -8.72 15.74
N MET A 442 -7.00 -8.22 16.95
CA MET A 442 -7.66 -7.08 17.62
C MET A 442 -6.70 -5.93 17.90
N SER A 443 -5.53 -5.91 17.24
CA SER A 443 -4.55 -4.84 17.46
C SER A 443 -5.15 -3.47 17.17
N TRP A 444 -4.87 -2.47 18.02
CA TRP A 444 -5.29 -1.08 17.87
C TRP A 444 -6.81 -0.85 17.83
N MET A 445 -7.65 -1.88 18.19
CA MET A 445 -9.09 -1.84 17.95
C MET A 445 -9.78 -0.61 18.54
N PHE A 446 -9.38 -0.16 19.74
CA PHE A 446 -9.91 1.02 20.42
C PHE A 446 -8.83 2.08 20.68
N GLU A 447 -7.67 1.96 20.03
CA GLU A 447 -6.59 2.90 20.23
C GLU A 447 -7.07 4.34 19.98
N GLY A 448 -6.70 5.28 20.87
CA GLY A 448 -7.07 6.70 20.72
C GLY A 448 -8.56 7.01 20.90
N CYS A 449 -9.37 6.12 21.46
CA CYS A 449 -10.73 6.45 21.90
C CYS A 449 -10.69 7.30 23.19
N GLY A 450 -10.13 8.50 23.08
CA GLY A 450 -9.73 9.32 24.24
C GLY A 450 -10.84 9.82 25.14
N THR A 451 -12.12 9.85 24.69
CA THR A 451 -13.28 10.27 25.49
C THR A 451 -14.11 9.11 26.02
N LEU A 452 -13.78 7.87 25.65
CA LEU A 452 -14.51 6.69 26.07
C LEU A 452 -14.19 6.37 27.54
N THR A 453 -15.20 6.41 28.42
CA THR A 453 -15.03 6.20 29.86
C THR A 453 -15.18 4.76 30.30
N SER A 454 -15.91 3.93 29.54
CA SER A 454 -16.14 2.51 29.81
C SER A 454 -16.42 1.74 28.53
N LEU A 455 -16.15 0.43 28.55
CA LEU A 455 -16.46 -0.53 27.48
C LEU A 455 -17.06 -1.79 28.09
N ASP A 456 -18.22 -2.24 27.59
CA ASP A 456 -18.79 -3.56 27.95
C ASP A 456 -18.28 -4.60 26.95
N LEU A 457 -17.31 -5.42 27.36
CA LEU A 457 -16.65 -6.46 26.57
C LEU A 457 -17.03 -7.88 26.99
N LYS A 458 -18.12 -8.05 27.76
CA LYS A 458 -18.49 -9.35 28.31
C LYS A 458 -18.75 -10.45 27.28
N ASN A 459 -19.13 -10.10 26.06
CA ASN A 459 -19.39 -11.04 24.97
C ASN A 459 -18.16 -11.28 24.07
N PHE A 460 -17.01 -10.68 24.39
CA PHE A 460 -15.78 -10.90 23.63
C PHE A 460 -15.18 -12.26 23.98
N ASN A 461 -15.15 -13.16 23.02
CA ASN A 461 -14.38 -14.40 23.08
C ASN A 461 -13.03 -14.16 22.38
N THR A 462 -11.93 -14.29 23.10
CA THR A 462 -10.59 -13.98 22.61
C THR A 462 -9.72 -15.22 22.42
N GLN A 463 -10.30 -16.43 22.52
CA GLN A 463 -9.53 -17.70 22.47
C GLN A 463 -8.67 -17.86 21.20
N ASN A 464 -9.11 -17.29 20.08
CA ASN A 464 -8.39 -17.37 18.78
C ASN A 464 -7.53 -16.14 18.48
N VAL A 465 -7.51 -15.14 19.38
CA VAL A 465 -6.76 -13.90 19.15
C VAL A 465 -5.26 -14.15 19.37
N THR A 466 -4.48 -13.78 18.37
CA THR A 466 -3.00 -13.86 18.40
C THR A 466 -2.33 -12.50 18.60
N ASN A 467 -3.02 -11.40 18.24
CA ASN A 467 -2.48 -10.05 18.32
C ASN A 467 -3.44 -9.09 19.04
N MET A 468 -2.98 -8.54 20.19
CA MET A 468 -3.66 -7.52 20.99
C MET A 468 -2.80 -6.25 21.14
N GLU A 469 -1.83 -6.02 20.22
CA GLU A 469 -0.98 -4.83 20.24
C GLU A 469 -1.82 -3.56 20.35
N ALA A 470 -1.52 -2.72 21.35
CA ALA A 470 -2.11 -1.40 21.57
C ALA A 470 -3.66 -1.37 21.56
N MET A 471 -4.33 -2.48 21.88
CA MET A 471 -5.80 -2.61 21.75
C MET A 471 -6.57 -1.48 22.43
N PHE A 472 -6.09 -0.98 23.58
CA PHE A 472 -6.69 0.11 24.34
C PHE A 472 -5.74 1.32 24.51
N ALA A 473 -4.65 1.36 23.74
CA ALA A 473 -3.67 2.46 23.87
C ALA A 473 -4.34 3.83 23.68
N ASN A 474 -3.87 4.86 24.40
CA ASN A 474 -4.39 6.22 24.33
C ASN A 474 -5.90 6.35 24.64
N CYS A 475 -6.51 5.39 25.33
CA CYS A 475 -7.85 5.55 25.91
C CYS A 475 -7.75 6.34 27.23
N GLU A 476 -7.45 7.64 27.14
CA GLU A 476 -7.05 8.47 28.27
C GLU A 476 -8.13 8.61 29.35
N ALA A 477 -9.42 8.63 28.95
CA ALA A 477 -10.56 8.75 29.88
C ALA A 477 -11.11 7.42 30.38
N LEU A 478 -10.57 6.29 29.93
CA LEU A 478 -11.07 4.96 30.32
C LEU A 478 -10.76 4.66 31.77
N ILE A 479 -11.81 4.53 32.60
CA ILE A 479 -11.68 4.39 34.06
C ILE A 479 -11.52 2.92 34.44
N SER A 480 -12.29 2.02 33.82
CA SER A 480 -12.30 0.59 34.16
C SER A 480 -12.53 -0.29 32.96
N LEU A 481 -11.98 -1.51 33.02
CA LEU A 481 -12.20 -2.59 32.07
C LEU A 481 -12.46 -3.90 32.80
N ASP A 482 -13.55 -4.59 32.46
CA ASP A 482 -13.78 -5.98 32.89
C ASP A 482 -13.27 -6.93 31.80
N LEU A 483 -12.10 -7.53 32.04
CA LEU A 483 -11.43 -8.46 31.13
C LEU A 483 -11.49 -9.94 31.64
N LYS A 484 -12.38 -10.25 32.56
CA LYS A 484 -12.45 -11.60 33.16
C LYS A 484 -12.74 -12.72 32.16
N HIS A 485 -13.30 -12.40 30.99
CA HIS A 485 -13.63 -13.35 29.93
C HIS A 485 -12.54 -13.44 28.83
N PHE A 486 -11.49 -12.65 28.97
CA PHE A 486 -10.39 -12.70 27.98
C PHE A 486 -9.54 -13.95 28.19
N ASP A 487 -9.52 -14.82 27.20
CA ASP A 487 -8.57 -15.92 27.09
C ASP A 487 -7.40 -15.43 26.19
N THR A 488 -6.20 -15.45 26.74
CA THR A 488 -5.00 -14.92 26.07
C THR A 488 -3.96 -15.99 25.74
N GLN A 489 -4.33 -17.29 25.87
CA GLN A 489 -3.38 -18.39 25.69
C GLN A 489 -2.70 -18.41 24.31
N ASN A 490 -3.37 -17.91 23.26
CA ASN A 490 -2.84 -17.87 21.89
C ASN A 490 -2.22 -16.51 21.51
N VAL A 491 -2.23 -15.53 22.43
CA VAL A 491 -1.71 -14.20 22.15
C VAL A 491 -0.18 -14.22 22.16
N THR A 492 0.42 -13.70 21.09
CA THR A 492 1.87 -13.56 20.95
C THR A 492 2.36 -12.12 21.09
N ASN A 493 1.47 -11.13 20.88
CA ASN A 493 1.81 -9.71 20.90
C ASN A 493 0.83 -8.92 21.78
N MET A 494 1.33 -8.37 22.91
CA MET A 494 0.62 -7.49 23.83
C MET A 494 1.31 -6.12 23.98
N LYS A 495 2.22 -5.77 23.04
CA LYS A 495 2.94 -4.50 23.07
C LYS A 495 1.96 -3.32 23.22
N GLY A 496 2.20 -2.46 24.21
CA GLY A 496 1.43 -1.24 24.42
C GLY A 496 -0.06 -1.41 24.69
N MET A 497 -0.56 -2.62 25.06
CA MET A 497 -2.00 -2.91 25.12
C MET A 497 -2.80 -1.89 25.91
N PHE A 498 -2.27 -1.35 27.01
CA PHE A 498 -2.91 -0.34 27.86
C PHE A 498 -2.10 0.98 27.90
N SER A 499 -1.21 1.19 26.95
CA SER A 499 -0.35 2.39 26.93
C SER A 499 -1.19 3.68 26.96
N CYS A 500 -0.80 4.64 27.80
CA CYS A 500 -1.47 5.95 27.96
C CYS A 500 -2.94 5.87 28.39
N CYS A 501 -3.36 4.80 29.05
CA CYS A 501 -4.66 4.76 29.74
C CYS A 501 -4.54 5.50 31.09
N LYS A 502 -4.50 6.84 31.03
CA LYS A 502 -4.15 7.71 32.18
C LYS A 502 -5.12 7.60 33.36
N ALA A 503 -6.42 7.40 33.07
CA ALA A 503 -7.48 7.30 34.11
C ALA A 503 -7.74 5.88 34.60
N LEU A 504 -7.09 4.87 34.03
CA LEU A 504 -7.36 3.46 34.33
C LEU A 504 -7.04 3.14 35.80
N THR A 505 -8.08 2.69 36.55
CA THR A 505 -7.95 2.24 37.93
C THR A 505 -7.43 0.80 38.00
N PRO A 506 -7.32 0.18 39.21
CA PRO A 506 -6.79 -1.18 39.32
C PRO A 506 -7.40 -2.14 38.30
N LEU A 507 -6.54 -2.86 37.59
CA LEU A 507 -6.90 -3.75 36.50
C LEU A 507 -6.70 -5.21 36.94
N ASN A 508 -7.75 -6.03 36.82
CA ASN A 508 -7.69 -7.45 37.12
C ASN A 508 -7.33 -8.25 35.88
N LEU A 509 -6.13 -8.83 35.84
CA LEU A 509 -5.60 -9.64 34.76
C LEU A 509 -5.37 -11.10 35.12
N LYS A 510 -6.03 -11.59 36.18
CA LYS A 510 -5.80 -12.96 36.72
C LYS A 510 -6.03 -14.08 35.69
N ASN A 511 -6.84 -13.86 34.65
CA ASN A 511 -7.12 -14.85 33.60
C ASN A 511 -6.17 -14.74 32.41
N PHE A 512 -5.21 -13.79 32.42
CA PHE A 512 -4.25 -13.63 31.35
C PHE A 512 -3.18 -14.73 31.41
N ASN A 513 -3.17 -15.60 30.41
CA ASN A 513 -2.08 -16.54 30.17
C ASN A 513 -1.12 -15.94 29.13
N THR A 514 0.11 -15.65 29.54
CA THR A 514 1.08 -14.97 28.70
C THR A 514 2.22 -15.88 28.23
N GLN A 515 2.08 -17.21 28.36
CA GLN A 515 3.15 -18.16 28.03
C GLN A 515 3.66 -18.07 26.59
N ASN A 516 2.80 -17.65 25.63
CA ASN A 516 3.14 -17.52 24.22
C ASN A 516 3.51 -16.09 23.82
N VAL A 517 3.46 -15.14 24.75
CA VAL A 517 3.73 -13.72 24.45
C VAL A 517 5.23 -13.49 24.29
N THR A 518 5.60 -12.89 23.17
CA THR A 518 6.98 -12.52 22.85
C THR A 518 7.23 -11.00 22.93
N LYS A 519 6.16 -10.18 22.80
CA LYS A 519 6.23 -8.71 22.82
C LYS A 519 5.32 -8.15 23.91
N MET A 520 5.91 -7.47 24.92
CA MET A 520 5.23 -6.91 26.09
C MET A 520 5.69 -5.48 26.41
N ASN A 521 6.61 -4.94 25.64
CA ASN A 521 7.14 -3.59 25.85
C ASN A 521 6.00 -2.55 25.81
N ASN A 522 6.14 -1.49 26.59
CA ASN A 522 5.15 -0.40 26.74
C ASN A 522 3.75 -0.83 27.24
N MET A 523 3.54 -2.06 27.74
CA MET A 523 2.18 -2.59 28.01
C MET A 523 1.36 -1.68 28.92
N PHE A 524 1.95 -1.07 29.95
CA PHE A 524 1.31 -0.14 30.90
C PHE A 524 1.95 1.25 30.86
N TYR A 525 2.61 1.64 29.76
CA TYR A 525 3.25 2.94 29.64
C TYR A 525 2.27 4.09 29.96
N SER A 526 2.63 5.00 30.87
CA SER A 526 1.83 6.17 31.31
C SER A 526 0.39 5.83 31.78
N CYS A 527 0.21 4.70 32.44
CA CYS A 527 -1.01 4.42 33.21
C CYS A 527 -0.93 5.13 34.57
N GLU A 528 -1.16 6.45 34.57
CA GLU A 528 -0.83 7.33 35.70
C GLU A 528 -1.68 7.07 36.95
N ALA A 529 -2.99 6.73 36.79
CA ALA A 529 -3.89 6.43 37.88
C ALA A 529 -3.84 4.98 38.38
N LEU A 530 -3.07 4.11 37.69
CA LEU A 530 -2.97 2.70 38.07
C LEU A 530 -2.22 2.54 39.39
N THR A 531 -2.93 2.12 40.46
CA THR A 531 -2.35 1.96 41.80
C THR A 531 -1.79 0.55 42.06
N SER A 532 -2.36 -0.45 41.39
CA SER A 532 -1.92 -1.85 41.44
C SER A 532 -2.37 -2.59 40.17
N VAL A 533 -1.69 -3.69 39.84
CA VAL A 533 -2.06 -4.59 38.73
C VAL A 533 -1.75 -6.02 39.17
N ASP A 534 -2.71 -6.96 38.93
CA ASP A 534 -2.55 -8.36 39.21
C ASP A 534 -1.81 -9.06 38.06
N LEU A 535 -0.56 -9.47 38.32
CA LEU A 535 0.31 -10.14 37.34
C LEU A 535 0.65 -11.59 37.76
N GLN A 536 -0.13 -12.19 38.71
CA GLN A 536 0.22 -13.48 39.26
C GLN A 536 0.29 -14.64 38.27
N HIS A 537 -0.40 -14.51 37.12
CA HIS A 537 -0.44 -15.52 36.06
C HIS A 537 0.42 -15.18 34.83
N PHE A 538 1.21 -14.10 34.93
CA PHE A 538 2.12 -13.72 33.83
C PHE A 538 3.35 -14.65 33.78
N ASN A 539 3.50 -15.33 32.68
CA ASN A 539 4.72 -16.05 32.31
C ASN A 539 5.44 -15.27 31.21
N THR A 540 6.67 -14.85 31.49
CA THR A 540 7.43 -13.99 30.57
C THR A 540 8.63 -14.69 29.95
N GLN A 541 8.72 -16.03 30.03
CA GLN A 541 9.86 -16.81 29.55
C GLN A 541 10.21 -16.58 28.07
N ASN A 542 9.23 -16.23 27.22
CA ASN A 542 9.42 -15.98 25.79
C ASN A 542 9.57 -14.49 25.42
N VAL A 543 9.52 -13.61 26.43
CA VAL A 543 9.64 -12.15 26.20
C VAL A 543 11.09 -11.76 26.04
N THR A 544 11.39 -11.00 24.98
CA THR A 544 12.76 -10.52 24.69
C THR A 544 12.96 -9.03 24.96
N ASP A 545 11.89 -8.25 25.04
CA ASP A 545 11.89 -6.80 25.26
C ASP A 545 10.85 -6.42 26.31
N MET A 546 11.28 -5.89 27.45
CA MET A 546 10.43 -5.34 28.52
C MET A 546 10.60 -3.83 28.68
N SER A 547 11.21 -3.17 27.69
CA SER A 547 11.44 -1.72 27.75
C SER A 547 10.12 -0.95 27.94
N TRP A 548 10.16 0.10 28.76
CA TRP A 548 9.05 1.04 28.99
C TRP A 548 7.79 0.40 29.61
N MET A 549 7.81 -0.88 30.08
CA MET A 549 6.61 -1.63 30.45
C MET A 549 5.74 -0.92 31.47
N PHE A 550 6.31 -0.29 32.50
CA PHE A 550 5.62 0.48 33.54
C PHE A 550 6.05 1.94 33.58
N LYS A 551 6.71 2.44 32.51
CA LYS A 551 7.18 3.82 32.47
C LYS A 551 6.03 4.80 32.69
N GLY A 552 6.19 5.73 33.64
CA GLY A 552 5.19 6.77 33.91
C GLY A 552 3.98 6.30 34.71
N CYS A 553 3.96 5.07 35.25
CA CYS A 553 2.93 4.61 36.20
C CYS A 553 3.11 5.31 37.56
N SER A 554 2.84 6.62 37.60
CA SER A 554 3.15 7.47 38.76
C SER A 554 2.34 7.13 40.01
N GLY A 555 1.14 6.54 39.85
CA GLY A 555 0.27 6.11 40.95
C GLY A 555 0.58 4.71 41.49
N LEU A 556 1.45 3.93 40.84
CA LEU A 556 1.72 2.55 41.19
C LEU A 556 2.47 2.45 42.53
N THR A 557 1.84 1.86 43.56
CA THR A 557 2.39 1.76 44.92
C THR A 557 3.14 0.47 45.17
N SER A 558 2.69 -0.62 44.56
CA SER A 558 3.26 -1.97 44.70
C SER A 558 3.14 -2.74 43.37
N LEU A 559 4.05 -3.70 43.18
CA LEU A 559 4.07 -4.56 42.00
C LEU A 559 4.63 -5.94 42.38
N ASP A 560 3.84 -7.00 42.14
CA ASP A 560 4.28 -8.40 42.35
C ASP A 560 4.81 -8.96 41.03
N LEU A 561 6.14 -9.16 40.94
CA LEU A 561 6.84 -9.69 39.78
C LEU A 561 7.41 -11.09 40.00
N LYS A 562 6.92 -11.82 41.00
CA LYS A 562 7.49 -13.13 41.38
C LYS A 562 7.52 -14.18 40.27
N ASN A 563 6.62 -14.08 39.28
CA ASN A 563 6.48 -15.03 38.16
C ASN A 563 7.17 -14.50 36.85
N PHE A 564 7.86 -13.35 36.93
CA PHE A 564 8.59 -12.83 35.78
C PHE A 564 9.90 -13.60 35.60
N ASP A 565 10.01 -14.31 34.49
CA ASP A 565 11.25 -14.90 33.99
C ASP A 565 11.86 -13.97 32.96
N THR A 566 13.09 -13.54 33.17
CA THR A 566 13.75 -12.55 32.32
C THR A 566 14.98 -13.10 31.61
N GLN A 567 15.17 -14.43 31.59
CA GLN A 567 16.36 -15.06 31.02
C GLN A 567 16.58 -14.74 29.53
N ASN A 568 15.49 -14.51 28.77
CA ASN A 568 15.52 -14.19 27.34
C ASN A 568 15.43 -12.67 27.04
N VAL A 569 15.28 -11.84 28.06
CA VAL A 569 15.16 -10.39 27.90
C VAL A 569 16.52 -9.76 27.62
N THR A 570 16.56 -8.89 26.62
CA THR A 570 17.77 -8.14 26.23
C THR A 570 17.69 -6.64 26.52
N ASP A 571 16.47 -6.08 26.60
CA ASP A 571 16.22 -4.66 26.89
C ASP A 571 15.22 -4.48 28.05
N MET A 572 15.67 -3.78 29.12
CA MET A 572 14.86 -3.33 30.24
C MET A 572 14.91 -1.80 30.41
N SER A 573 15.31 -1.08 29.36
CA SER A 573 15.43 0.37 29.44
C SER A 573 14.08 1.02 29.78
N TRP A 574 14.13 2.01 30.66
CA TRP A 574 12.96 2.80 31.09
C TRP A 574 11.85 1.99 31.79
N MET A 575 12.06 0.71 32.16
CA MET A 575 11.00 -0.21 32.59
C MET A 575 10.15 0.37 33.72
N PHE A 576 10.76 1.00 34.74
CA PHE A 576 10.09 1.62 35.89
C PHE A 576 10.30 3.14 35.96
N TYR A 577 10.73 3.78 34.86
CA TYR A 577 10.94 5.23 34.83
C TYR A 577 9.71 5.99 35.30
N GLY A 578 9.88 6.90 36.28
CA GLY A 578 8.81 7.76 36.77
C GLY A 578 7.70 7.04 37.57
N CYS A 579 7.93 5.81 38.08
CA CYS A 579 7.07 5.17 39.07
C CYS A 579 7.21 5.85 40.43
N LYS A 580 6.67 7.06 40.54
CA LYS A 580 6.96 7.98 41.65
C LYS A 580 6.43 7.52 43.02
N ALA A 581 5.33 6.73 43.05
CA ALA A 581 4.71 6.20 44.27
C ALA A 581 5.24 4.83 44.68
N LEU A 582 6.05 4.16 43.85
CA LEU A 582 6.55 2.81 44.12
C LEU A 582 7.57 2.81 45.26
N THR A 583 7.22 2.16 46.37
CA THR A 583 8.00 2.17 47.64
C THR A 583 9.03 1.03 47.73
N SER A 584 8.70 -0.11 47.14
CA SER A 584 9.53 -1.33 47.14
C SER A 584 9.30 -2.15 45.88
N LEU A 585 10.29 -2.96 45.50
CA LEU A 585 10.23 -3.84 44.35
C LEU A 585 11.05 -5.11 44.61
N ASP A 586 10.43 -6.29 44.52
CA ASP A 586 11.11 -7.59 44.62
C ASP A 586 11.54 -8.06 43.23
N LEU A 587 12.85 -8.06 42.95
CA LEU A 587 13.48 -8.46 41.71
C LEU A 587 14.30 -9.75 41.80
N LYS A 588 14.09 -10.56 42.87
CA LYS A 588 14.94 -11.74 43.12
C LYS A 588 14.94 -12.77 42.00
N ASN A 589 13.86 -12.83 41.17
CA ASN A 589 13.72 -13.77 40.07
C ASN A 589 14.18 -13.20 38.72
N PHE A 590 14.73 -11.96 38.71
CA PHE A 590 15.23 -11.36 37.47
C PHE A 590 16.62 -11.93 37.14
N ASP A 591 16.67 -12.72 36.06
CA ASP A 591 17.96 -13.10 35.44
C ASP A 591 18.34 -12.02 34.40
N THR A 592 19.49 -11.38 34.64
CA THR A 592 19.92 -10.27 33.79
C THR A 592 21.16 -10.62 32.93
N GLN A 593 21.49 -11.92 32.81
CA GLN A 593 22.71 -12.36 32.07
C GLN A 593 22.71 -11.99 30.58
N ASN A 594 21.55 -11.79 29.97
CA ASN A 594 21.37 -11.44 28.55
C ASN A 594 21.01 -9.98 28.34
N ILE A 595 20.83 -9.20 29.39
CA ILE A 595 20.48 -7.79 29.29
C ILE A 595 21.68 -7.00 28.73
N THR A 596 21.42 -6.18 27.73
CA THR A 596 22.40 -5.26 27.13
C THR A 596 22.10 -3.80 27.46
N ASN A 597 20.85 -3.47 27.80
CA ASN A 597 20.35 -2.10 27.99
C ASN A 597 19.53 -1.98 29.28
N MET A 598 19.99 -1.17 30.24
CA MET A 598 19.30 -0.82 31.48
C MET A 598 19.16 0.72 31.64
N ARG A 599 19.24 1.46 30.53
CA ARG A 599 19.13 2.92 30.51
C ARG A 599 17.87 3.37 31.23
N LYS A 600 18.02 4.29 32.22
CA LYS A 600 16.93 4.93 32.96
C LYS A 600 15.92 3.95 33.59
N MET A 601 16.31 2.70 33.89
CA MET A 601 15.39 1.65 34.36
C MET A 601 14.57 2.09 35.59
N PHE A 602 15.18 2.79 36.56
CA PHE A 602 14.56 3.29 37.79
C PHE A 602 14.55 4.84 37.89
N TYR A 603 14.77 5.54 36.78
CA TYR A 603 14.82 7.01 36.78
C TYR A 603 13.56 7.62 37.44
N ASP A 604 13.73 8.59 38.34
CA ASP A 604 12.67 9.34 39.05
C ASP A 604 11.67 8.45 39.84
N CYS A 605 12.12 7.28 40.35
CA CYS A 605 11.38 6.47 41.32
C CYS A 605 11.53 7.09 42.72
N LYS A 606 10.81 8.21 42.96
CA LYS A 606 11.03 9.11 44.13
C LYS A 606 10.77 8.48 45.49
N ALA A 607 9.80 7.51 45.58
CA ALA A 607 9.43 6.87 46.84
C ALA A 607 10.20 5.57 47.11
N LEU A 608 10.99 5.06 46.15
CA LEU A 608 11.69 3.80 46.28
C LEU A 608 12.79 3.89 47.33
N THR A 609 12.70 3.07 48.37
CA THR A 609 13.61 3.15 49.55
C THR A 609 14.82 2.21 49.49
N SER A 610 14.62 1.04 48.88
CA SER A 610 15.72 0.04 48.78
C SER A 610 15.52 -0.87 47.57
N LEU A 611 16.61 -1.39 47.04
CA LEU A 611 16.66 -2.40 45.99
C LEU A 611 17.57 -3.56 46.36
N ASP A 612 17.14 -4.78 46.12
CA ASP A 612 18.00 -5.97 46.21
C ASP A 612 18.36 -6.46 44.80
N LEU A 613 19.60 -6.19 44.40
CA LEU A 613 20.12 -6.49 43.07
C LEU A 613 21.28 -7.50 43.11
N GLN A 614 21.34 -8.37 44.18
CA GLN A 614 22.39 -9.37 44.35
C GLN A 614 22.50 -10.35 43.17
N HIS A 615 21.39 -10.63 42.52
CA HIS A 615 21.28 -11.58 41.41
C HIS A 615 21.57 -10.94 40.04
N PHE A 616 21.73 -9.61 39.98
CA PHE A 616 21.98 -8.92 38.71
C PHE A 616 23.36 -9.23 38.15
N ASN A 617 23.43 -9.78 36.96
CA ASN A 617 24.64 -9.96 36.17
C ASN A 617 24.70 -8.88 35.07
N THR A 618 25.61 -7.95 35.22
CA THR A 618 25.74 -6.79 34.34
C THR A 618 26.86 -6.89 33.30
N LYS A 619 27.43 -8.09 33.11
CA LYS A 619 28.61 -8.28 32.23
C LYS A 619 28.36 -7.90 30.76
N LYS A 620 27.11 -8.06 30.26
CA LYS A 620 26.74 -7.73 28.87
C LYS A 620 26.12 -6.34 28.75
N VAL A 621 25.87 -5.64 29.86
CA VAL A 621 25.20 -4.33 29.82
C VAL A 621 26.15 -3.26 29.28
N THR A 622 25.69 -2.56 28.24
CA THR A 622 26.46 -1.49 27.58
C THR A 622 25.91 -0.09 27.86
N ASP A 623 24.67 0.01 28.38
CA ASP A 623 24.03 1.31 28.69
C ASP A 623 23.28 1.25 30.03
N MET A 624 23.75 2.03 31.01
CA MET A 624 23.15 2.29 32.33
C MET A 624 22.97 3.79 32.58
N TYR A 625 22.93 4.60 31.50
CA TYR A 625 22.76 6.04 31.59
C TYR A 625 21.58 6.40 32.47
N GLU A 626 21.79 7.22 33.52
CA GLU A 626 20.78 7.70 34.48
C GLU A 626 19.93 6.58 35.12
N MET A 627 20.44 5.35 35.30
CA MET A 627 19.64 4.18 35.72
C MET A 627 18.88 4.42 37.02
N PHE A 628 19.43 5.09 38.03
CA PHE A 628 18.82 5.40 39.31
C PHE A 628 18.62 6.91 39.53
N SER A 629 18.92 7.75 38.53
CA SER A 629 18.85 9.21 38.69
C SER A 629 17.47 9.66 39.21
N GLY A 630 17.45 10.56 40.17
CA GLY A 630 16.21 11.10 40.77
C GLY A 630 15.53 10.18 41.79
N CYS A 631 16.11 9.05 42.20
CA CYS A 631 15.59 8.21 43.27
C CYS A 631 15.88 8.83 44.65
N ALA A 632 15.16 9.92 44.98
CA ALA A 632 15.46 10.76 46.13
C ALA A 632 15.27 10.09 47.51
N ALA A 633 14.44 9.04 47.62
CA ALA A 633 14.22 8.28 48.87
C ALA A 633 15.16 7.07 48.99
N LEU A 634 15.93 6.71 47.95
CA LEU A 634 16.71 5.49 47.92
C LEU A 634 17.89 5.56 48.89
N THR A 635 17.85 4.68 49.90
CA THR A 635 18.87 4.60 50.93
C THR A 635 19.88 3.47 50.71
N THR A 636 19.40 2.36 50.11
CA THR A 636 20.19 1.12 50.06
C THR A 636 20.02 0.41 48.73
N ILE A 637 21.13 0.04 48.09
CA ILE A 637 21.18 -0.89 46.95
C ILE A 637 22.06 -2.07 47.38
N ASN A 638 21.43 -3.26 47.53
CA ASN A 638 22.18 -4.47 47.91
C ASN A 638 22.77 -5.13 46.66
N SER A 639 24.09 -5.24 46.58
CA SER A 639 24.81 -6.00 45.56
C SER A 639 26.16 -6.43 46.09
N ASN A 640 26.54 -7.68 45.82
CA ASN A 640 27.85 -8.23 46.22
C ASN A 640 28.91 -8.09 45.09
N THR A 641 28.50 -7.57 43.91
CA THR A 641 29.37 -7.43 42.73
C THR A 641 29.64 -5.96 42.40
N THR A 642 30.78 -5.68 41.83
CA THR A 642 31.09 -4.38 41.23
C THR A 642 30.60 -4.37 39.81
N TRP A 643 29.87 -3.30 39.42
CA TRP A 643 29.39 -3.12 38.06
C TRP A 643 30.29 -2.21 37.26
N GLN A 644 30.45 -2.50 35.98
CA GLN A 644 31.16 -1.68 35.00
C GLN A 644 30.29 -1.51 33.77
N CYS A 645 30.19 -0.30 33.27
CA CYS A 645 29.41 -0.01 32.07
C CYS A 645 30.00 1.19 31.32
N PRO A 646 30.20 1.11 30.01
CA PRO A 646 30.78 2.19 29.21
C PRO A 646 29.91 3.45 29.16
N LYS A 647 28.57 3.31 29.24
CA LYS A 647 27.61 4.43 29.26
C LYS A 647 26.88 4.42 30.59
N SER A 648 27.35 5.23 31.56
CA SER A 648 26.80 5.25 32.91
C SER A 648 26.71 6.66 33.51
N GLU A 649 26.80 7.69 32.66
CA GLU A 649 26.73 9.09 33.10
C GLU A 649 25.46 9.32 33.90
N ASN A 650 25.60 10.05 35.00
CA ASN A 650 24.51 10.43 35.92
C ASN A 650 23.72 9.23 36.51
N MET A 651 24.30 8.03 36.56
CA MET A 651 23.65 6.80 37.04
C MET A 651 22.97 6.99 38.39
N PHE A 652 23.61 7.70 39.35
CA PHE A 652 23.12 7.97 40.67
C PHE A 652 22.77 9.44 40.95
N ALA A 653 22.67 10.29 39.93
CA ALA A 653 22.41 11.73 40.13
C ALA A 653 21.10 11.93 40.93
N GLY A 654 21.14 12.75 41.98
CA GLY A 654 19.95 13.01 42.81
C GLY A 654 19.57 11.93 43.82
N CYS A 655 20.35 10.84 43.96
CA CYS A 655 20.14 9.80 45.00
C CYS A 655 20.72 10.24 46.36
N THR A 656 20.30 11.41 46.87
CA THR A 656 20.93 12.13 47.99
C THR A 656 20.94 11.38 49.34
N LYS A 657 20.08 10.36 49.51
CA LYS A 657 19.98 9.54 50.73
C LYS A 657 20.73 8.23 50.65
N LEU A 658 21.35 7.95 49.49
CA LEU A 658 22.02 6.66 49.26
C LEU A 658 23.25 6.50 50.16
N LYS A 659 23.32 5.36 50.87
CA LYS A 659 24.39 4.98 51.78
C LYS A 659 24.85 3.56 51.47
N GLY A 660 26.09 3.42 51.02
CA GLY A 660 26.76 2.14 50.85
C GLY A 660 28.01 2.07 51.70
N ALA A 661 29.11 1.62 51.15
CA ALA A 661 30.43 1.71 51.79
C ALA A 661 30.86 3.15 52.02
N VAL A 662 30.36 4.10 51.20
CA VAL A 662 30.60 5.53 51.32
C VAL A 662 29.26 6.31 51.23
N ALA A 663 29.27 7.54 51.77
CA ALA A 663 28.14 8.47 51.63
C ALA A 663 28.07 9.03 50.20
N TYR A 664 26.86 9.43 49.80
CA TYR A 664 26.60 10.05 48.49
C TYR A 664 27.42 11.33 48.25
N ASP A 665 28.06 11.43 47.10
CA ASP A 665 28.76 12.60 46.60
C ASP A 665 28.19 13.00 45.23
N LYS A 666 27.66 14.23 45.12
CA LYS A 666 27.02 14.76 43.89
C LYS A 666 27.96 14.81 42.66
N ASN A 667 29.28 14.77 42.89
CA ASN A 667 30.31 14.81 41.83
C ASN A 667 30.73 13.40 41.39
N LYS A 668 30.28 12.33 42.07
CA LYS A 668 30.62 10.93 41.81
C LYS A 668 29.38 10.13 41.57
N VAL A 669 28.81 10.21 40.37
CA VAL A 669 27.46 9.69 40.05
C VAL A 669 27.41 8.68 38.91
N ASP A 670 28.57 8.20 38.46
CA ASP A 670 28.72 7.19 37.42
C ASP A 670 28.86 5.75 37.97
N ALA A 671 29.02 4.74 37.10
CA ALA A 671 29.15 3.33 37.48
C ALA A 671 30.41 3.05 38.30
N LYS A 672 31.40 3.96 38.42
CA LYS A 672 32.55 3.79 39.34
C LYS A 672 32.09 3.68 40.80
N MET A 673 30.95 4.27 41.13
CA MET A 673 30.33 4.18 42.46
C MET A 673 29.44 2.94 42.63
N ALA A 674 29.25 2.11 41.60
CA ALA A 674 28.44 0.90 41.62
C ALA A 674 29.26 -0.30 42.16
N ASN A 675 29.74 -0.19 43.40
CA ASN A 675 30.48 -1.28 44.04
C ASN A 675 30.27 -1.32 45.56
N PRO A 676 30.38 -2.51 46.19
CA PRO A 676 30.08 -2.70 47.61
C PRO A 676 31.25 -2.38 48.54
N LYS A 677 32.46 -2.12 48.04
CA LYS A 677 33.68 -1.87 48.87
C LYS A 677 33.99 -0.39 49.01
N THR A 678 33.87 0.38 47.94
CA THR A 678 34.28 1.78 47.87
C THR A 678 33.19 2.69 47.24
N GLY A 679 31.99 2.18 47.03
CA GLY A 679 30.90 2.90 46.35
C GLY A 679 29.59 2.88 47.15
N TYR A 680 28.47 2.99 46.39
CA TYR A 680 27.12 3.15 46.95
C TYR A 680 26.37 1.86 47.16
N PHE A 681 26.96 0.67 46.84
CA PHE A 681 26.33 -0.61 47.11
C PHE A 681 26.57 -1.08 48.52
N THR A 682 25.63 -1.85 49.06
CA THR A 682 25.73 -2.51 50.36
C THR A 682 25.90 -4.01 50.15
N ALA A 683 27.01 -4.60 50.67
CA ALA A 683 27.22 -6.02 50.63
C ALA A 683 26.30 -6.74 51.64
N LYS A 684 25.60 -7.81 51.21
CA LYS A 684 24.91 -8.72 52.13
C LYS A 684 25.74 -9.96 52.38
N PRO A 685 25.73 -10.53 53.63
CA PRO A 685 26.38 -11.80 53.89
C PRO A 685 25.81 -12.91 53.01
N THR A 686 26.63 -13.68 52.32
CA THR A 686 26.22 -14.88 51.60
C THR A 686 25.68 -15.94 52.56
N THR A 687 24.50 -16.44 52.35
CA THR A 687 23.77 -17.42 53.22
C THR A 687 24.46 -18.80 53.29
N GLU A 688 25.54 -19.08 52.53
CA GLU A 688 26.29 -20.33 52.53
C GLU A 688 27.04 -20.63 53.86
N LYS A 689 27.34 -19.61 54.67
CA LYS A 689 28.00 -19.85 55.98
C LYS A 689 27.08 -20.29 57.13
N ARG A 690 25.75 -20.23 56.95
CA ARG A 690 24.82 -20.60 58.05
C ARG A 690 24.54 -22.10 58.14
N ASN A 691 24.64 -22.85 57.05
CA ASN A 691 24.43 -24.30 57.07
C ASN A 691 25.65 -25.09 57.59
N ARG A 692 26.87 -24.62 57.35
CA ARG A 692 28.06 -25.29 57.92
C ARG A 692 28.25 -25.12 59.44
N ARG A 693 27.65 -24.10 60.08
CA ARG A 693 27.68 -23.97 61.55
C ARG A 693 26.54 -24.76 62.25
N ARG A 694 25.50 -25.24 61.56
CA ARG A 694 24.46 -26.10 62.13
C ARG A 694 24.79 -27.59 62.07
N GLU A 695 25.65 -28.03 61.16
CA GLU A 695 26.10 -29.41 61.06
C GLU A 695 27.27 -29.75 61.99
N ALA A 696 27.92 -28.76 62.60
CA ALA A 696 29.02 -28.95 63.54
C ALA A 696 28.59 -29.17 65.02
N HIS A 697 27.29 -29.19 65.35
CA HIS A 697 26.76 -29.38 66.69
C HIS A 697 25.63 -30.42 66.78
N LEU A 698 25.78 -31.58 66.12
CA LEU A 698 24.96 -32.75 66.44
C LEU A 698 25.80 -33.79 67.20
N PRO A 699 25.42 -34.15 68.46
CA PRO A 699 26.14 -35.18 69.20
C PRO A 699 25.88 -36.55 68.59
N THR A 700 26.92 -37.31 68.38
CA THR A 700 26.89 -38.74 68.00
C THR A 700 26.07 -39.56 69.02
N ALA A 701 24.86 -39.96 68.65
CA ALA A 701 24.13 -40.96 69.39
C ALA A 701 24.59 -42.36 69.02
N ARG A 702 25.11 -43.05 70.07
CA ARG A 702 25.54 -44.44 70.08
C ARG A 702 24.44 -45.41 69.64
N LYS A 703 24.81 -46.32 68.77
CA LYS A 703 24.10 -47.59 68.55
C LYS A 703 23.95 -48.39 69.84
N ARG A 704 22.79 -48.81 70.18
CA ARG A 704 22.53 -50.07 70.89
C ARG A 704 21.36 -50.79 70.24
N GLY A 705 21.65 -52.00 69.94
CA GLY A 705 20.86 -52.88 69.18
C GLY A 705 19.79 -53.66 70.00
N ALA A 706 19.15 -54.51 69.25
CA ALA A 706 18.42 -55.73 69.58
C ALA A 706 16.98 -55.51 70.08
N TRP A 707 16.00 -55.87 69.48
CA TRP A 707 15.26 -57.10 69.25
C TRP A 707 14.16 -56.87 68.24
#